data_5e7786857b2dc6fb6cccfb4d98561bd5
#
_entry.id   5e7786857b2dc6fb6cccfb4d98561bd5
#
_cell.length_a   1.000
_cell.length_b   1.000
_cell.length_c   1.000
_cell.angle_alpha   90.00
_cell.angle_beta   90.00
_cell.angle_gamma   90.00
#
_symmetry.space_group_name_H-M   'P 1'
#
loop_
_entity.id
_entity.type
_entity.pdbx_description
1 polymer ?
#
loop_
_entity_poly.entity_id
_entity_poly.type
_entity_poly.pdbx_seq_one_letter_code
_entity_poly.pdbx_strand_id
1 'polypeptide(L)'
;MSLPPELEKARQEIEAIARDYGLDFFPVVFELVTYRQMNQLAAYTGFPIRYPHWRWGMEYERVRKSYAYGLQIIHEMVINNDPCYAYLLASNTMLEHKMVMAHVYAHADFFKNNCWFAHTNRKMLDEMANHAVRIQRYIERYGEERVESFIDICLSIEDMIDYHAVHVKRHPPEESDGEDPDAPVLVVPKLPSKSYLDKWINPPEFLEELRQIRQRKRQERRKFPPRPEKDLLLFLLQHAPLEEWQRDILAMIREESYYFAPQAMTKILNEGWACVVGDTLVFTDKGILPMRDIVTQKLKVQVSDGCEIQQVFDWAFFPNRETVWVRTKRGFEIEGSNTHLVMMADGTWKPLSKLKLGDKVRICGGQNLWAKDYVPVRWKPAKRMTLEKVAQLAGVNLSTVIRYRQGKKSIHADRIAPLLTSCEQELHQQSFMVNRRQSISVPSKVDERLAAFLGYLIGDGHISERKRVVGFTNGDLELAQRFASLGKSLFGLEPQIYRDGNRWRVNFHSQHLSDFLKHLSLPTGKVSRKKTIPPSILRSPKKVVAAFLRALFDCDAYVGKSGIILSTSSEAMSKAVQVLLLNFGIFSTRHRCPNGCWHVGVFGASAAIFEREIGFGLERKRKALRHYLAGHRWFKTQRWEDEIAEVKRRRADVYDITVVKTHCYAAAGFINHNSFWHSKIMTERVLKDSEVIDYADXHSAVTASPPGVLNPYKLGLXLLRDIKERWDKGRFGKEYEECDDLALKEAWDKNLGLGMAKLFEVRRIHNDVTFIDTFLTEEFVRKHKLFVYEFNRYTGAYEITSRNFETVKQKLLFLLTNCGRPIIWVTDGNYRNRGELYLWHQHEGVDLRWDYAVETLKNIYTLWKRPVHXETIKNRRRVRLSVYDRDRVQEEVL
;
A
#
# COMPACT_ATOMS: atom_id res chain seq x y z
N MET A 1 -6.76 22.10 25.48
CA MET A 1 -6.98 21.13 26.58
C MET A 1 -6.01 19.96 26.40
N SER A 2 -5.46 19.42 27.51
CA SER A 2 -4.61 18.23 27.42
C SER A 2 -5.46 17.04 26.96
N LEU A 3 -4.87 16.16 26.17
CA LEU A 3 -5.53 14.93 25.74
C LEU A 3 -5.84 14.03 26.95
N PRO A 4 -6.94 13.27 26.94
CA PRO A 4 -7.16 12.21 27.93
C PRO A 4 -5.93 11.27 27.99
N PRO A 5 -5.61 10.71 29.17
CA PRO A 5 -4.38 9.89 29.32
C PRO A 5 -4.26 8.74 28.33
N GLU A 6 -5.38 8.10 27.99
CA GLU A 6 -5.38 6.98 27.02
C GLU A 6 -5.00 7.46 25.60
N LEU A 7 -5.51 8.64 25.20
CA LEU A 7 -5.19 9.23 23.89
C LEU A 7 -3.76 9.75 23.87
N GLU A 8 -3.28 10.33 24.97
CA GLU A 8 -1.89 10.81 25.07
C GLU A 8 -0.92 9.64 24.96
N LYS A 9 -1.22 8.52 25.59
CA LYS A 9 -0.42 7.29 25.46
C LYS A 9 -0.40 6.81 24.01
N ALA A 10 -1.56 6.73 23.35
CA ALA A 10 -1.67 6.34 21.94
C ALA A 10 -0.87 7.30 21.05
N ARG A 11 -0.95 8.62 21.31
CA ARG A 11 -0.19 9.64 20.59
C ARG A 11 1.32 9.37 20.66
N GLN A 12 1.82 9.13 21.88
CA GLN A 12 3.26 8.87 22.09
C GLN A 12 3.71 7.59 21.37
N GLU A 13 2.91 6.52 21.45
CA GLU A 13 3.20 5.27 20.76
C GLU A 13 3.26 5.47 19.24
N ILE A 14 2.28 6.16 18.67
CA ILE A 14 2.18 6.40 17.23
C ILE A 14 3.31 7.32 16.77
N GLU A 15 3.64 8.36 17.54
CA GLU A 15 4.76 9.26 17.23
C GLU A 15 6.08 8.49 17.15
N ALA A 16 6.36 7.63 18.14
CA ALA A 16 7.58 6.81 18.15
C ALA A 16 7.63 5.88 16.93
N ILE A 17 6.52 5.24 16.60
CA ILE A 17 6.42 4.35 15.42
C ILE A 17 6.66 5.13 14.13
N ALA A 18 6.06 6.30 13.98
CA ALA A 18 6.23 7.14 12.78
C ALA A 18 7.70 7.51 12.58
N ARG A 19 8.40 7.90 13.66
CA ARG A 19 9.84 8.23 13.60
C ARG A 19 10.69 7.00 13.27
N ASP A 20 10.35 5.82 13.80
CA ASP A 20 11.03 4.55 13.50
C ASP A 20 10.96 4.21 12.01
N TYR A 21 9.87 4.57 11.34
CA TYR A 21 9.72 4.38 9.89
C TYR A 21 10.46 5.44 9.07
N GLY A 22 11.10 6.41 9.71
CA GLY A 22 11.88 7.45 9.05
C GLY A 22 11.10 8.71 8.72
N LEU A 23 9.88 8.86 9.21
CA LEU A 23 9.11 10.09 9.04
C LEU A 23 9.74 11.20 9.90
N ASP A 24 9.85 12.40 9.33
CA ASP A 24 10.48 13.56 9.97
C ASP A 24 9.52 14.75 9.94
N PHE A 25 9.00 15.14 11.09
CA PHE A 25 7.95 16.14 11.21
C PHE A 25 8.21 17.11 12.38
N PHE A 26 7.63 18.30 12.32
CA PHE A 26 7.59 19.24 13.43
C PHE A 26 6.71 18.65 14.55
N PRO A 27 6.91 19.08 15.82
CA PRO A 27 6.01 18.63 16.90
C PRO A 27 4.55 18.81 16.50
N VAL A 28 3.70 17.85 16.83
CA VAL A 28 2.27 17.89 16.51
C VAL A 28 1.48 18.02 17.82
N VAL A 29 0.66 19.05 17.90
CA VAL A 29 -0.25 19.31 19.03
C VAL A 29 -1.65 18.84 18.61
N PHE A 30 -2.19 17.85 19.32
CA PHE A 30 -3.53 17.35 19.09
C PHE A 30 -4.51 17.95 20.08
N GLU A 31 -5.66 18.42 19.61
CA GLU A 31 -6.75 18.94 20.44
C GLU A 31 -8.06 18.23 20.12
N LEU A 32 -8.82 17.88 21.17
CA LEU A 32 -10.16 17.31 21.02
C LEU A 32 -11.16 18.45 20.84
N VAL A 33 -12.01 18.33 19.82
CA VAL A 33 -13.05 19.30 19.52
C VAL A 33 -14.40 18.62 19.35
N THR A 34 -15.44 19.33 19.69
CA THR A 34 -16.83 18.88 19.48
C THR A 34 -17.17 18.93 17.98
N TYR A 35 -18.23 18.25 17.59
CA TYR A 35 -18.78 18.30 16.24
C TYR A 35 -18.99 19.75 15.74
N ARG A 36 -19.55 20.62 16.61
CA ARG A 36 -19.78 22.04 16.28
C ARG A 36 -18.45 22.76 15.99
N GLN A 37 -17.46 22.55 16.86
CA GLN A 37 -16.13 23.15 16.70
C GLN A 37 -15.43 22.62 15.45
N MET A 38 -15.56 21.32 15.15
CA MET A 38 -14.98 20.74 13.94
C MET A 38 -15.59 21.38 12.67
N ASN A 39 -16.91 21.54 12.64
CA ASN A 39 -17.58 22.22 11.51
C ASN A 39 -17.16 23.69 11.39
N GLN A 40 -16.94 24.39 12.51
CA GLN A 40 -16.43 25.76 12.52
C GLN A 40 -15.00 25.81 11.98
N LEU A 41 -14.14 24.90 12.42
CA LEU A 41 -12.75 24.81 11.91
C LEU A 41 -12.74 24.51 10.41
N ALA A 42 -13.59 23.60 9.95
CA ALA A 42 -13.72 23.28 8.54
C ALA A 42 -14.17 24.48 7.72
N ALA A 43 -15.15 25.25 8.24
CA ALA A 43 -15.63 26.49 7.60
C ALA A 43 -14.51 27.54 7.50
N TYR A 44 -13.63 27.57 8.52
CA TYR A 44 -12.49 28.48 8.61
C TYR A 44 -11.22 27.94 7.93
N THR A 45 -11.35 26.87 7.14
CA THR A 45 -10.22 26.21 6.45
C THR A 45 -9.15 25.66 7.40
N GLY A 46 -9.56 25.22 8.60
CA GLY A 46 -8.71 24.60 9.60
C GLY A 46 -8.26 25.54 10.74
N PHE A 47 -8.42 26.84 10.60
CA PHE A 47 -7.91 27.80 11.59
C PHE A 47 -8.97 28.10 12.66
N PRO A 48 -8.59 28.23 13.93
CA PRO A 48 -9.55 28.52 14.99
C PRO A 48 -10.05 29.96 14.98
N ILE A 49 -9.31 30.89 14.39
CA ILE A 49 -9.64 32.33 14.33
C ILE A 49 -9.52 32.80 12.88
N ARG A 50 -10.57 33.46 12.40
CA ARG A 50 -10.61 34.12 11.11
C ARG A 50 -11.29 35.46 11.25
N TYR A 51 -11.03 36.40 10.32
CA TYR A 51 -11.72 37.66 10.25
C TYR A 51 -13.22 37.49 10.03
N PRO A 52 -14.09 38.37 10.49
CA PRO A 52 -15.53 38.25 10.27
C PRO A 52 -15.87 38.48 8.80
N HIS A 53 -16.64 37.53 8.21
CA HIS A 53 -17.05 37.58 6.84
C HIS A 53 -18.21 36.62 6.60
N TRP A 54 -19.19 36.97 5.78
CA TRP A 54 -20.37 36.16 5.48
C TRP A 54 -20.00 34.80 4.89
N ARG A 55 -18.89 34.69 4.16
CA ARG A 55 -18.36 33.47 3.53
C ARG A 55 -18.25 32.33 4.55
N TRP A 56 -17.76 32.61 5.73
CA TRP A 56 -17.55 31.60 6.77
C TRP A 56 -18.85 31.01 7.27
N GLY A 57 -19.90 31.84 7.41
CA GLY A 57 -21.23 31.38 7.77
C GLY A 57 -21.86 30.48 6.71
N MET A 58 -21.68 30.83 5.44
CA MET A 58 -22.15 30.04 4.31
C MET A 58 -21.42 28.68 4.29
N GLU A 59 -20.09 28.67 4.44
CA GLU A 59 -19.29 27.43 4.48
C GLU A 59 -19.69 26.55 5.68
N TYR A 60 -19.93 27.13 6.82
CA TYR A 60 -20.40 26.43 8.01
C TYR A 60 -21.72 25.69 7.73
N GLU A 61 -22.69 26.39 7.10
CA GLU A 61 -23.98 25.79 6.76
C GLU A 61 -23.82 24.67 5.71
N ARG A 62 -22.92 24.84 4.74
CA ARG A 62 -22.60 23.84 3.72
C ARG A 62 -22.05 22.56 4.38
N VAL A 63 -21.06 22.71 5.24
CA VAL A 63 -20.43 21.59 5.97
C VAL A 63 -21.46 20.88 6.86
N ARG A 64 -22.24 21.67 7.61
CA ARG A 64 -23.28 21.13 8.51
C ARG A 64 -24.34 20.32 7.77
N LYS A 65 -24.79 20.82 6.60
CA LYS A 65 -25.77 20.12 5.77
C LYS A 65 -25.18 18.86 5.14
N SER A 66 -23.95 18.91 4.66
CA SER A 66 -23.25 17.74 4.10
C SER A 66 -23.20 16.60 5.13
N TYR A 67 -22.88 16.92 6.38
CA TYR A 67 -22.86 15.93 7.46
C TYR A 67 -24.27 15.40 7.76
N ALA A 68 -25.26 16.30 7.86
CA ALA A 68 -26.65 15.93 8.19
C ALA A 68 -27.25 14.97 7.17
N TYR A 69 -26.86 15.09 5.90
CA TYR A 69 -27.31 14.19 4.83
C TYR A 69 -26.37 12.98 4.64
N GLY A 70 -25.38 12.80 5.50
CA GLY A 70 -24.45 11.67 5.44
C GLY A 70 -23.52 11.69 4.23
N LEU A 71 -23.36 12.87 3.61
CA LEU A 71 -22.51 13.00 2.41
C LEU A 71 -21.02 13.10 2.75
N GLN A 72 -20.69 13.55 3.95
CA GLN A 72 -19.31 13.79 4.39
C GLN A 72 -19.22 13.78 5.91
N ILE A 73 -18.17 13.14 6.44
CA ILE A 73 -17.80 13.22 7.86
C ILE A 73 -16.36 13.72 7.90
N ILE A 74 -16.11 14.76 8.70
CA ILE A 74 -14.77 15.30 8.90
C ILE A 74 -14.25 14.76 10.23
N HIS A 75 -13.31 13.82 10.15
CA HIS A 75 -12.72 13.19 11.34
C HIS A 75 -11.55 13.97 11.90
N GLU A 76 -10.96 14.86 11.10
CA GLU A 76 -9.72 15.58 11.42
C GLU A 76 -9.61 16.90 10.67
N MET A 77 -8.83 17.82 11.23
CA MET A 77 -8.26 18.96 10.53
C MET A 77 -6.80 19.10 10.97
N VAL A 78 -5.88 19.30 10.02
CA VAL A 78 -4.45 19.48 10.32
C VAL A 78 -3.95 20.76 9.68
N ILE A 79 -3.15 21.53 10.44
CA ILE A 79 -2.61 22.85 10.03
C ILE A 79 -1.11 22.72 9.84
N ASN A 80 -0.63 23.12 8.66
CA ASN A 80 0.78 23.27 8.31
C ASN A 80 1.36 24.48 9.10
N ASN A 81 1.94 24.19 10.24
CA ASN A 81 2.48 25.18 11.17
C ASN A 81 3.64 24.52 11.95
N ASP A 82 4.43 25.28 12.69
CA ASP A 82 5.46 24.76 13.59
C ASP A 82 5.25 25.37 14.98
N PRO A 83 4.72 24.57 15.96
CA PRO A 83 4.29 23.17 15.84
C PRO A 83 3.04 22.99 14.96
N CYS A 84 2.87 21.82 14.34
CA CYS A 84 1.65 21.47 13.64
C CYS A 84 0.48 21.34 14.63
N TYR A 85 -0.70 21.80 14.25
CA TYR A 85 -1.91 21.61 15.03
C TYR A 85 -2.86 20.68 14.31
N ALA A 86 -3.43 19.75 15.05
CA ALA A 86 -4.41 18.82 14.53
C ALA A 86 -5.59 18.70 15.46
N TYR A 87 -6.78 18.69 14.92
CA TYR A 87 -8.03 18.63 15.67
C TYR A 87 -8.68 17.28 15.46
N LEU A 88 -9.01 16.61 16.55
CA LEU A 88 -9.65 15.30 16.59
C LEU A 88 -11.12 15.48 17.01
N LEU A 89 -12.02 14.85 16.28
CA LEU A 89 -13.44 14.92 16.64
C LEU A 89 -13.69 14.10 17.92
N ALA A 90 -14.23 14.73 18.96
CA ALA A 90 -14.42 14.10 20.28
C ALA A 90 -15.33 12.86 20.26
N SER A 91 -16.22 12.74 19.28
CA SER A 91 -17.08 11.56 19.11
C SER A 91 -16.41 10.41 18.37
N ASN A 92 -15.18 10.58 17.89
CA ASN A 92 -14.43 9.51 17.28
C ASN A 92 -14.19 8.36 18.28
N THR A 93 -14.22 7.13 17.78
CA THR A 93 -13.81 5.97 18.56
C THR A 93 -12.29 6.01 18.81
N MET A 94 -11.81 5.23 19.76
CA MET A 94 -10.35 5.12 20.02
C MET A 94 -9.60 4.70 18.74
N LEU A 95 -10.19 3.84 17.93
CA LEU A 95 -9.64 3.43 16.63
C LEU A 95 -9.51 4.62 15.68
N GLU A 96 -10.59 5.39 15.52
CA GLU A 96 -10.59 6.55 14.63
C GLU A 96 -9.55 7.59 15.08
N HIS A 97 -9.43 7.81 16.40
CA HIS A 97 -8.38 8.69 16.94
C HIS A 97 -6.97 8.22 16.54
N LYS A 98 -6.68 6.92 16.67
CA LYS A 98 -5.38 6.35 16.31
C LYS A 98 -5.12 6.47 14.80
N MET A 99 -6.14 6.17 13.99
CA MET A 99 -6.08 6.31 12.53
C MET A 99 -5.70 7.75 12.14
N VAL A 100 -6.44 8.70 12.70
CA VAL A 100 -6.25 10.13 12.43
C VAL A 100 -4.86 10.57 12.88
N MET A 101 -4.41 10.16 14.07
CA MET A 101 -3.06 10.51 14.55
C MET A 101 -1.97 10.00 13.60
N ALA A 102 -2.06 8.73 13.16
CA ALA A 102 -1.10 8.17 12.21
C ALA A 102 -1.12 8.92 10.87
N HIS A 103 -2.31 9.24 10.38
CA HIS A 103 -2.53 9.99 9.15
C HIS A 103 -1.95 11.42 9.26
N VAL A 104 -2.18 12.08 10.39
CA VAL A 104 -1.68 13.43 10.69
C VAL A 104 -0.13 13.45 10.71
N TYR A 105 0.51 12.43 11.30
CA TYR A 105 1.99 12.37 11.30
C TYR A 105 2.55 12.23 9.88
N ALA A 106 1.87 11.52 8.99
CA ALA A 106 2.27 11.44 7.58
C ALA A 106 2.11 12.79 6.87
N HIS A 107 1.00 13.50 7.12
CA HIS A 107 0.81 14.87 6.61
C HIS A 107 1.86 15.83 7.17
N ALA A 108 2.16 15.76 8.46
CA ALA A 108 3.17 16.62 9.12
C ALA A 108 4.56 16.38 8.54
N ASP A 109 4.92 15.12 8.26
CA ASP A 109 6.16 14.76 7.56
C ASP A 109 6.19 15.38 6.15
N PHE A 110 5.08 15.30 5.43
CA PHE A 110 4.96 15.88 4.09
C PHE A 110 5.12 17.40 4.13
N PHE A 111 4.44 18.08 5.05
CA PHE A 111 4.52 19.54 5.21
C PHE A 111 5.96 20.01 5.49
N LYS A 112 6.70 19.27 6.33
CA LYS A 112 8.07 19.65 6.70
C LYS A 112 9.03 19.48 5.54
N ASN A 113 8.90 18.38 4.75
CA ASN A 113 9.95 17.93 3.85
C ASN A 113 9.71 18.20 2.37
N ASN A 114 8.48 18.47 1.95
CA ASN A 114 8.18 18.73 0.55
C ASN A 114 8.63 20.16 0.20
N CYS A 115 9.32 20.32 -0.92
CA CYS A 115 9.93 21.60 -1.32
C CYS A 115 8.90 22.71 -1.60
N TRP A 116 7.67 22.33 -1.98
CA TRP A 116 6.60 23.32 -2.23
C TRP A 116 6.09 23.92 -0.93
N PHE A 117 6.15 23.17 0.19
CA PHE A 117 5.81 23.67 1.52
C PHE A 117 6.95 24.41 2.22
N ALA A 118 8.19 24.26 1.72
CA ALA A 118 9.37 24.81 2.40
C ALA A 118 9.30 26.32 2.63
N HIS A 119 8.64 27.05 1.73
CA HIS A 119 8.53 28.52 1.76
C HIS A 119 7.24 29.03 2.39
N THR A 120 6.35 28.13 2.86
CA THR A 120 5.11 28.57 3.53
C THR A 120 5.41 29.13 4.90
N ASN A 121 4.58 30.07 5.36
CA ASN A 121 4.70 30.65 6.69
C ASN A 121 4.36 29.59 7.75
N ARG A 122 5.37 29.19 8.53
CA ARG A 122 5.22 28.17 9.59
C ARG A 122 4.59 28.72 10.87
N LYS A 123 4.26 30.02 10.90
CA LYS A 123 3.56 30.68 12.02
C LYS A 123 2.19 31.20 11.55
N MET A 124 1.61 30.56 10.56
CA MET A 124 0.36 30.99 9.94
C MET A 124 -0.83 31.01 10.92
N LEU A 125 -0.80 30.16 11.94
CA LEU A 125 -1.82 30.19 13.01
C LEU A 125 -1.88 31.58 13.68
N ASP A 126 -0.71 32.14 14.03
CA ASP A 126 -0.58 33.47 14.65
C ASP A 126 -0.92 34.56 13.63
N GLU A 127 -0.51 34.39 12.36
CA GLU A 127 -0.81 35.38 11.31
C GLU A 127 -2.31 35.45 10.99
N MET A 128 -3.01 34.32 10.97
CA MET A 128 -4.47 34.34 10.78
C MET A 128 -5.19 35.09 11.89
N ALA A 129 -4.72 34.91 13.14
CA ALA A 129 -5.25 35.67 14.28
C ALA A 129 -4.93 37.17 14.15
N ASN A 130 -3.72 37.52 13.72
CA ASN A 130 -3.29 38.91 13.45
C ASN A 130 -4.15 39.52 12.33
N HIS A 131 -4.39 38.79 11.23
CA HIS A 131 -5.28 39.24 10.14
C HIS A 131 -6.67 39.57 10.70
N ALA A 132 -7.22 38.71 11.57
CA ALA A 132 -8.55 38.91 12.13
C ALA A 132 -8.62 40.21 12.96
N VAL A 133 -7.60 40.46 13.79
CA VAL A 133 -7.53 41.67 14.64
C VAL A 133 -7.41 42.91 13.76
N ARG A 134 -6.56 42.90 12.74
CA ARG A 134 -6.33 44.03 11.84
C ARG A 134 -7.61 44.38 11.07
N ILE A 135 -8.27 43.36 10.50
CA ILE A 135 -9.52 43.52 9.75
C ILE A 135 -10.62 44.04 10.70
N GLN A 136 -10.71 43.57 11.95
CA GLN A 136 -11.67 44.07 12.91
C GLN A 136 -11.46 45.54 13.18
N ARG A 137 -10.20 46.02 13.33
CA ARG A 137 -9.89 47.46 13.46
C ARG A 137 -10.34 48.27 12.25
N TYR A 138 -10.21 47.71 11.06
CA TYR A 138 -10.68 48.39 9.82
C TYR A 138 -12.21 48.46 9.81
N ILE A 139 -12.91 47.41 10.24
CA ILE A 139 -14.37 47.39 10.36
C ILE A 139 -14.83 48.49 11.33
N GLU A 140 -14.15 48.59 12.46
CA GLU A 140 -14.46 49.65 13.49
C GLU A 140 -14.24 51.09 12.94
N ARG A 141 -13.23 51.26 12.07
CA ARG A 141 -12.85 52.56 11.53
C ARG A 141 -13.63 52.95 10.27
N TYR A 142 -13.87 52.02 9.37
CA TYR A 142 -14.43 52.31 8.03
C TYR A 142 -15.86 51.77 7.83
N GLY A 143 -16.35 50.99 8.75
CA GLY A 143 -17.66 50.33 8.68
C GLY A 143 -17.62 48.93 8.06
N GLU A 144 -18.48 48.06 8.60
CA GLU A 144 -18.54 46.66 8.23
C GLU A 144 -18.80 46.45 6.73
N GLU A 145 -19.84 47.12 6.20
CA GLU A 145 -20.25 46.94 4.80
C GLU A 145 -19.12 47.32 3.81
N ARG A 146 -18.42 48.40 4.09
CA ARG A 146 -17.32 48.87 3.22
C ARG A 146 -16.15 47.93 3.22
N VAL A 147 -15.78 47.40 4.39
CA VAL A 147 -14.65 46.46 4.56
C VAL A 147 -15.02 45.09 3.98
N GLU A 148 -16.22 44.59 4.29
CA GLU A 148 -16.69 43.29 3.79
C GLU A 148 -16.79 43.26 2.26
N SER A 149 -17.37 44.33 1.67
CA SER A 149 -17.46 44.47 0.21
C SER A 149 -16.08 44.51 -0.45
N PHE A 150 -15.11 45.15 0.19
CA PHE A 150 -13.72 45.16 -0.30
C PHE A 150 -13.09 43.79 -0.23
N ILE A 151 -13.32 43.04 0.87
CA ILE A 151 -12.86 41.67 1.03
C ILE A 151 -13.47 40.77 -0.06
N ASP A 152 -14.77 40.93 -0.35
CA ASP A 152 -15.44 40.19 -1.45
C ASP A 152 -14.70 40.38 -2.79
N ILE A 153 -14.33 41.64 -3.08
CA ILE A 153 -13.57 41.95 -4.31
C ILE A 153 -12.23 41.21 -4.32
N CYS A 154 -11.49 41.29 -3.21
CA CYS A 154 -10.16 40.62 -3.09
C CYS A 154 -10.27 39.09 -3.19
N LEU A 155 -11.28 38.49 -2.57
CA LEU A 155 -11.51 37.04 -2.61
C LEU A 155 -11.88 36.55 -4.01
N SER A 156 -12.52 37.42 -4.84
CA SER A 156 -12.87 37.06 -6.22
C SER A 156 -11.65 36.84 -7.12
N ILE A 157 -10.48 37.34 -6.71
CA ILE A 157 -9.22 37.22 -7.43
C ILE A 157 -8.13 36.48 -6.65
N GLU A 158 -8.47 35.87 -5.50
CA GLU A 158 -7.48 35.22 -4.62
C GLU A 158 -6.67 34.13 -5.28
N ASP A 159 -7.21 33.52 -6.35
CA ASP A 159 -6.53 32.47 -7.11
C ASP A 159 -5.55 33.02 -8.17
N MET A 160 -5.54 34.35 -8.39
CA MET A 160 -4.71 34.97 -9.44
C MET A 160 -3.30 35.28 -8.90
N ILE A 161 -2.65 34.25 -8.37
CA ILE A 161 -1.26 34.28 -7.88
C ILE A 161 -0.41 33.42 -8.80
N ASP A 162 0.90 33.53 -8.64
CA ASP A 162 1.85 32.65 -9.35
C ASP A 162 2.26 31.49 -8.45
N TYR A 163 1.69 30.33 -8.67
CA TYR A 163 1.96 29.11 -7.88
C TYR A 163 3.44 28.72 -7.90
N HIS A 164 4.24 29.21 -8.85
CA HIS A 164 5.68 28.93 -8.98
C HIS A 164 6.58 30.09 -8.50
N ALA A 165 5.99 31.14 -7.93
CA ALA A 165 6.71 32.38 -7.56
C ALA A 165 7.90 32.11 -6.62
N VAL A 166 7.80 31.15 -5.71
CA VAL A 166 8.86 30.80 -4.75
C VAL A 166 10.11 30.23 -5.44
N HIS A 167 9.99 29.73 -6.66
CA HIS A 167 11.09 29.18 -7.44
C HIS A 167 11.56 30.15 -8.53
N VAL A 168 10.91 31.29 -8.70
CA VAL A 168 11.25 32.29 -9.73
C VAL A 168 12.05 33.43 -9.07
N LYS A 169 13.29 33.59 -9.50
CA LYS A 169 14.10 34.72 -9.02
C LYS A 169 13.65 35.99 -9.72
N ARG A 170 13.08 36.91 -8.98
CA ARG A 170 12.74 38.23 -9.49
C ARG A 170 13.99 39.11 -9.37
N HIS A 171 14.50 39.56 -10.48
CA HIS A 171 15.57 40.55 -10.48
C HIS A 171 14.97 41.91 -10.08
N PRO A 172 15.64 42.66 -9.21
CA PRO A 172 15.23 44.02 -8.95
C PRO A 172 15.20 44.81 -10.27
N PRO A 173 14.28 45.77 -10.43
CA PRO A 173 14.30 46.59 -11.62
C PRO A 173 15.69 47.18 -11.80
N GLU A 174 16.27 47.00 -12.98
CA GLU A 174 17.55 47.67 -13.32
C GLU A 174 17.30 49.18 -13.07
N GLU A 175 18.10 49.76 -12.20
CA GLU A 175 18.03 51.20 -11.95
C GLU A 175 18.12 51.91 -13.31
N SER A 176 17.14 52.70 -13.64
CA SER A 176 17.18 53.49 -14.84
C SER A 176 18.28 54.55 -14.64
N ASP A 177 19.24 54.59 -15.52
CA ASP A 177 20.32 55.58 -15.53
C ASP A 177 19.80 57.02 -15.78
N GLY A 178 18.54 57.32 -15.51
CA GLY A 178 17.97 58.64 -15.68
C GLY A 178 17.92 59.12 -17.13
N GLU A 179 18.21 58.23 -18.07
CA GLU A 179 18.14 58.56 -19.52
C GLU A 179 16.71 58.61 -19.99
N ASP A 180 16.37 59.64 -20.71
CA ASP A 180 15.06 59.79 -21.34
C ASP A 180 14.86 58.66 -22.34
N PRO A 181 13.79 57.82 -22.17
CA PRO A 181 13.54 56.69 -23.11
C PRO A 181 13.32 57.11 -24.56
N ASP A 182 12.91 58.35 -24.81
CA ASP A 182 12.66 58.89 -26.15
C ASP A 182 13.90 59.47 -26.81
N ALA A 183 14.97 59.75 -26.03
CA ALA A 183 16.19 60.27 -26.60
C ALA A 183 16.84 59.24 -27.55
N PRO A 184 17.24 59.63 -28.71
CA PRO A 184 17.94 58.72 -29.64
C PRO A 184 19.23 58.21 -29.04
N VAL A 185 19.51 56.93 -29.26
CA VAL A 185 20.76 56.30 -28.79
C VAL A 185 21.90 56.90 -29.68
N LEU A 186 22.59 57.89 -29.13
CA LEU A 186 23.64 58.62 -29.83
C LEU A 186 24.98 57.86 -29.76
N VAL A 187 25.24 57.14 -28.65
CA VAL A 187 26.52 56.46 -28.50
C VAL A 187 26.29 54.97 -28.18
N VAL A 188 26.95 54.14 -28.96
CA VAL A 188 26.96 52.67 -28.77
C VAL A 188 28.38 52.28 -28.37
N PRO A 189 28.57 51.51 -27.29
CA PRO A 189 29.91 51.05 -26.93
C PRO A 189 30.50 50.19 -28.02
N LYS A 190 31.65 50.59 -28.47
CA LYS A 190 32.44 49.83 -29.47
C LYS A 190 33.13 48.68 -28.82
N LEU A 191 33.31 47.57 -29.54
CA LEU A 191 34.19 46.48 -29.12
C LEU A 191 35.62 47.00 -29.04
N PRO A 192 36.38 46.60 -28.02
CA PRO A 192 37.78 47.06 -27.89
C PRO A 192 38.60 46.67 -29.15
N SER A 193 39.20 47.63 -29.79
CA SER A 193 39.98 47.41 -31.00
C SER A 193 41.12 48.37 -31.08
N LYS A 194 42.20 47.99 -31.77
CA LYS A 194 43.30 48.89 -32.15
C LYS A 194 42.81 49.79 -33.33
N SER A 195 43.25 51.02 -33.34
CA SER A 195 42.79 52.04 -34.26
C SER A 195 42.77 51.60 -35.72
N TYR A 196 43.77 50.87 -36.16
CA TYR A 196 43.86 50.36 -37.56
C TYR A 196 42.90 49.19 -37.89
N LEU A 197 42.33 48.53 -36.85
CA LEU A 197 41.42 47.42 -36.99
C LEU A 197 39.95 47.84 -36.72
N ASP A 198 39.74 49.09 -36.25
CA ASP A 198 38.43 49.52 -35.77
C ASP A 198 37.32 49.41 -36.84
N LYS A 199 37.65 49.75 -38.09
CA LYS A 199 36.69 49.65 -39.21
C LYS A 199 36.29 48.23 -39.56
N TRP A 200 37.06 47.22 -39.13
CA TRP A 200 36.77 45.79 -39.37
C TRP A 200 36.09 45.15 -38.20
N ILE A 201 36.41 45.56 -37.00
CA ILE A 201 35.84 45.05 -35.74
C ILE A 201 34.52 45.75 -35.40
N ASN A 202 34.45 47.08 -35.70
CA ASN A 202 33.27 47.93 -35.46
C ASN A 202 32.83 48.56 -36.79
N PRO A 203 32.43 47.76 -37.83
CA PRO A 203 31.96 48.38 -39.06
C PRO A 203 30.65 49.18 -38.82
N PRO A 204 30.39 50.17 -39.66
CA PRO A 204 29.22 51.06 -39.48
C PRO A 204 27.89 50.27 -39.37
N GLU A 205 27.73 49.21 -40.19
CA GLU A 205 26.50 48.40 -40.23
C GLU A 205 26.29 47.72 -38.87
N PHE A 206 27.36 47.16 -38.26
CA PHE A 206 27.33 46.52 -36.94
C PHE A 206 26.98 47.52 -35.85
N LEU A 207 27.55 48.70 -35.85
CA LEU A 207 27.25 49.74 -34.88
C LEU A 207 25.80 50.20 -35.02
N GLU A 208 25.24 50.30 -36.25
CA GLU A 208 23.87 50.68 -36.49
C GLU A 208 22.93 49.57 -35.98
N GLU A 209 23.27 48.34 -36.23
CA GLU A 209 22.48 47.18 -35.71
C GLU A 209 22.47 47.18 -34.16
N LEU A 210 23.61 47.41 -33.51
CA LEU A 210 23.67 47.56 -32.07
C LEU A 210 22.86 48.75 -31.58
N ARG A 211 22.83 49.84 -32.32
CA ARG A 211 22.04 51.03 -32.02
C ARG A 211 20.52 50.68 -32.09
N GLN A 212 20.10 49.98 -33.13
CA GLN A 212 18.70 49.55 -33.28
C GLN A 212 18.31 48.58 -32.18
N ILE A 213 19.19 47.61 -31.80
CA ILE A 213 18.92 46.67 -30.71
C ILE A 213 18.75 47.47 -29.40
N ARG A 214 19.64 48.43 -29.15
CA ARG A 214 19.58 49.25 -27.93
C ARG A 214 18.33 50.12 -27.87
N GLN A 215 17.96 50.69 -29.03
CA GLN A 215 16.73 51.50 -29.17
C GLN A 215 15.50 50.62 -28.92
N ARG A 216 15.42 49.39 -29.49
CA ARG A 216 14.34 48.43 -29.22
C ARG A 216 14.29 48.06 -27.72
N LYS A 217 15.44 47.77 -27.10
CA LYS A 217 15.48 47.46 -25.67
C LYS A 217 15.00 48.66 -24.83
N ARG A 218 15.32 49.89 -25.20
CA ARG A 218 14.81 51.09 -24.50
C ARG A 218 13.29 51.20 -24.68
N GLN A 219 12.76 50.91 -25.86
CA GLN A 219 11.31 50.95 -26.13
C GLN A 219 10.59 49.78 -25.40
N GLU A 220 11.19 48.62 -25.34
CA GLU A 220 10.67 47.47 -24.59
C GLU A 220 10.64 47.75 -23.08
N ARG A 221 11.59 48.52 -22.53
CA ARG A 221 11.60 48.96 -21.14
C ARG A 221 10.39 49.88 -20.80
N ARG A 222 9.72 50.42 -21.81
CA ARG A 222 8.49 51.18 -21.60
C ARG A 222 7.27 50.33 -21.27
N LYS A 223 7.33 49.05 -21.60
CA LYS A 223 6.23 48.14 -21.24
C LYS A 223 6.17 48.01 -19.72
N PHE A 224 4.98 48.18 -19.19
CA PHE A 224 4.69 48.13 -17.77
C PHE A 224 3.61 47.09 -17.56
N PRO A 225 3.95 45.94 -16.99
CA PRO A 225 5.29 45.51 -16.48
C PRO A 225 6.23 45.19 -17.65
N PRO A 226 7.58 45.19 -17.40
CA PRO A 226 8.55 44.87 -18.45
C PRO A 226 8.41 43.46 -19.01
N ARG A 227 7.91 42.52 -18.21
CA ARG A 227 7.55 41.16 -18.61
C ARG A 227 6.15 40.85 -18.09
N PRO A 228 5.39 40.01 -18.80
CA PRO A 228 4.07 39.64 -18.32
C PRO A 228 4.15 39.09 -16.89
N GLU A 229 3.23 39.56 -16.03
CA GLU A 229 3.18 39.18 -14.62
C GLU A 229 1.98 38.27 -14.39
N LYS A 230 2.23 37.07 -13.86
CA LYS A 230 1.18 36.11 -13.52
C LYS A 230 0.51 36.44 -12.19
N ASP A 231 1.27 37.01 -11.24
CA ASP A 231 0.76 37.37 -9.92
C ASP A 231 0.02 38.70 -9.98
N LEU A 232 -1.27 38.67 -10.35
CA LEU A 232 -2.10 39.85 -10.45
C LEU A 232 -2.23 40.54 -9.09
N LEU A 233 -2.31 39.80 -7.99
CA LEU A 233 -2.42 40.39 -6.64
C LEU A 233 -1.17 41.20 -6.32
N LEU A 234 0.01 40.72 -6.64
CA LEU A 234 1.25 41.46 -6.46
C LEU A 234 1.27 42.72 -7.31
N PHE A 235 0.87 42.61 -8.59
CA PHE A 235 0.82 43.75 -9.50
C PHE A 235 -0.12 44.84 -8.96
N LEU A 236 -1.32 44.45 -8.48
CA LEU A 236 -2.29 45.41 -7.92
C LEU A 236 -1.76 46.04 -6.62
N LEU A 237 -1.09 45.23 -5.75
CA LEU A 237 -0.47 45.76 -4.52
C LEU A 237 0.56 46.83 -4.81
N GLN A 238 1.36 46.66 -5.85
CA GLN A 238 2.43 47.57 -6.21
C GLN A 238 1.94 48.83 -6.94
N HIS A 239 0.88 48.69 -7.77
CA HIS A 239 0.55 49.73 -8.77
C HIS A 239 -0.86 50.26 -8.71
N ALA A 240 -1.83 49.57 -8.11
CA ALA A 240 -3.21 50.02 -8.03
C ALA A 240 -3.36 51.20 -7.05
N PRO A 241 -4.26 52.18 -7.34
CA PRO A 241 -4.48 53.33 -6.46
C PRO A 241 -5.37 52.96 -5.26
N LEU A 242 -4.85 52.10 -4.39
CA LEU A 242 -5.53 51.61 -3.21
C LEU A 242 -5.21 52.50 -1.97
N GLU A 243 -6.19 52.65 -1.09
CA GLU A 243 -5.96 53.23 0.24
C GLU A 243 -5.11 52.28 1.07
N GLU A 244 -4.43 52.75 2.09
CA GLU A 244 -3.51 51.97 2.92
C GLU A 244 -4.18 50.72 3.51
N TRP A 245 -5.38 50.84 4.05
CA TRP A 245 -6.11 49.70 4.63
C TRP A 245 -6.54 48.68 3.56
N GLN A 246 -6.86 49.19 2.35
CA GLN A 246 -7.20 48.31 1.20
C GLN A 246 -6.00 47.50 0.75
N ARG A 247 -4.85 48.17 0.66
CA ARG A 247 -3.56 47.55 0.31
C ARG A 247 -3.19 46.46 1.32
N ASP A 248 -3.42 46.75 2.61
CA ASP A 248 -3.13 45.81 3.69
C ASP A 248 -4.02 44.58 3.63
N ILE A 249 -5.33 44.72 3.39
CA ILE A 249 -6.26 43.59 3.24
C ILE A 249 -5.88 42.76 2.03
N LEU A 250 -5.56 43.36 0.88
CA LEU A 250 -5.15 42.63 -0.33
C LEU A 250 -3.85 41.86 -0.08
N ALA A 251 -2.91 42.41 0.70
CA ALA A 251 -1.67 41.77 1.09
C ALA A 251 -1.93 40.52 1.98
N MET A 252 -2.85 40.65 2.95
CA MET A 252 -3.26 39.56 3.82
C MET A 252 -3.83 38.37 2.99
N ILE A 253 -4.75 38.68 2.08
CA ILE A 253 -5.40 37.68 1.23
C ILE A 253 -4.37 37.01 0.31
N ARG A 254 -3.43 37.79 -0.24
CA ARG A 254 -2.32 37.21 -1.03
C ARG A 254 -1.45 36.27 -0.18
N GLU A 255 -1.11 36.65 1.04
CA GLU A 255 -0.34 35.79 1.97
C GLU A 255 -1.07 34.47 2.25
N GLU A 256 -2.38 34.55 2.53
CA GLU A 256 -3.21 33.36 2.75
C GLU A 256 -3.26 32.48 1.50
N SER A 257 -3.37 33.06 0.30
CA SER A 257 -3.39 32.33 -0.98
C SER A 257 -2.09 31.54 -1.17
N TYR A 258 -0.94 32.16 -0.90
CA TYR A 258 0.36 31.48 -0.99
C TYR A 258 0.54 30.40 0.08
N TYR A 259 -0.07 30.56 1.25
CA TYR A 259 -0.05 29.53 2.29
C TYR A 259 -0.81 28.28 1.85
N PHE A 260 -1.99 28.44 1.22
CA PHE A 260 -2.84 27.32 0.79
C PHE A 260 -2.41 26.71 -0.56
N ALA A 261 -1.61 27.41 -1.36
CA ALA A 261 -1.20 26.93 -2.69
C ALA A 261 -0.54 25.55 -2.67
N PRO A 262 0.46 25.24 -1.82
CA PRO A 262 1.08 23.90 -1.81
C PRO A 262 0.09 22.79 -1.43
N GLN A 263 -0.89 23.06 -0.60
CA GLN A 263 -1.93 22.07 -0.24
C GLN A 263 -2.75 21.67 -1.46
N ALA A 264 -3.15 22.67 -2.27
CA ALA A 264 -3.88 22.43 -3.51
C ALA A 264 -3.03 21.70 -4.56
N MET A 265 -1.72 21.99 -4.61
CA MET A 265 -0.78 21.44 -5.61
C MET A 265 -0.34 20.01 -5.30
N THR A 266 -0.57 19.49 -4.10
CA THR A 266 -0.04 18.19 -3.64
C THR A 266 -1.12 17.26 -3.10
N LYS A 267 -2.37 17.50 -3.40
CA LYS A 267 -3.51 16.76 -2.83
C LYS A 267 -3.42 15.25 -3.08
N ILE A 268 -3.08 14.83 -4.32
CA ILE A 268 -3.00 13.43 -4.72
C ILE A 268 -1.84 12.73 -4.02
N LEU A 269 -0.66 13.33 -4.08
CA LEU A 269 0.57 12.75 -3.52
C LEU A 269 0.47 12.65 -1.98
N ASN A 270 -0.06 13.66 -1.33
CA ASN A 270 -0.14 13.76 0.13
C ASN A 270 -1.12 12.74 0.73
N GLU A 271 -2.20 12.39 0.01
CA GLU A 271 -3.24 11.48 0.51
C GLU A 271 -2.93 9.98 0.30
N GLY A 272 -1.95 9.62 -0.48
CA GLY A 272 -1.72 8.26 -1.01
C GLY A 272 -1.03 7.21 -0.11
N TRP A 273 -0.69 7.46 1.06
CA TRP A 273 0.38 6.80 1.91
C TRP A 273 -0.01 5.75 3.08
N ALA A 274 -0.61 4.28 3.04
CA ALA A 274 -1.17 3.28 4.11
C ALA A 274 -1.13 1.69 4.06
N CYS A 275 -1.38 0.42 4.85
CA CYS A 275 -1.35 -1.13 4.75
C CYS A 275 -1.97 -2.27 5.65
N VAL A 276 -1.96 -3.71 5.60
CA VAL A 276 -2.74 -4.91 6.20
C VAL A 276 -2.03 -6.29 6.62
N VAL A 277 -2.58 -7.46 7.07
CA VAL A 277 -2.42 -8.59 8.07
C VAL A 277 -2.15 -10.09 7.64
N GLY A 278 -1.56 -11.08 8.45
CA GLY A 278 -1.70 -12.44 8.42
C GLY A 278 -1.01 -13.80 8.67
N ASP A 279 -1.51 -14.75 9.49
CA ASP A 279 -1.00 -16.12 9.80
C ASP A 279 -1.58 -17.23 8.90
N THR A 280 -2.15 -16.91 7.79
CA THR A 280 -2.94 -17.71 6.84
C THR A 280 -2.04 -18.44 5.83
N LEU A 281 -2.37 -19.67 5.42
CA LEU A 281 -1.64 -20.40 4.36
C LEU A 281 -1.93 -19.76 3.00
N VAL A 282 -0.88 -19.27 2.36
CA VAL A 282 -0.94 -18.57 1.08
C VAL A 282 -0.37 -19.45 -0.03
N PHE A 283 -1.03 -19.49 -1.18
CA PHE A 283 -0.57 -20.23 -2.36
C PHE A 283 0.48 -19.41 -3.09
N THR A 284 1.73 -19.91 -3.14
CA THR A 284 2.84 -19.20 -3.77
C THR A 284 3.60 -20.06 -4.78
N ASP A 285 4.42 -19.40 -5.62
CA ASP A 285 5.34 -20.06 -6.56
C ASP A 285 6.52 -20.75 -5.89
N LYS A 286 6.66 -20.64 -4.56
CA LYS A 286 7.66 -21.33 -3.74
C LYS A 286 7.01 -22.36 -2.80
N GLY A 287 5.77 -22.71 -3.10
CA GLY A 287 4.97 -23.67 -2.35
C GLY A 287 3.87 -22.98 -1.53
N ILE A 288 3.20 -23.78 -0.70
CA ILE A 288 2.15 -23.26 0.18
C ILE A 288 2.81 -22.87 1.50
N LEU A 289 2.83 -21.55 1.78
CA LEU A 289 3.58 -20.97 2.88
C LEU A 289 2.65 -20.32 3.91
N PRO A 290 2.93 -20.49 5.21
CA PRO A 290 2.25 -19.66 6.22
C PRO A 290 2.56 -18.18 5.95
N MET A 291 1.56 -17.32 6.05
CA MET A 291 1.72 -15.87 5.89
C MET A 291 2.86 -15.34 6.78
N ARG A 292 2.96 -15.83 8.02
CA ARG A 292 4.04 -15.49 8.95
C ARG A 292 5.43 -15.70 8.31
N ASP A 293 5.66 -16.84 7.64
CA ASP A 293 6.96 -17.15 7.04
C ASP A 293 7.27 -16.20 5.88
N ILE A 294 6.25 -15.87 5.07
CA ILE A 294 6.40 -14.92 3.94
C ILE A 294 6.81 -13.55 4.50
N VAL A 295 6.15 -13.10 5.56
CA VAL A 295 6.37 -11.78 6.17
C VAL A 295 7.69 -11.71 6.95
N THR A 296 7.96 -12.65 7.87
CA THR A 296 9.16 -12.59 8.73
C THR A 296 10.46 -12.77 7.94
N GLN A 297 10.43 -13.55 6.85
CA GLN A 297 11.59 -13.78 5.98
C GLN A 297 11.60 -12.84 4.77
N LYS A 298 10.61 -11.97 4.65
CA LYS A 298 10.41 -11.01 3.54
C LYS A 298 10.56 -11.70 2.18
N LEU A 299 9.85 -12.82 2.03
CA LEU A 299 9.97 -13.65 0.82
C LEU A 299 9.31 -12.99 -0.39
N LYS A 300 10.07 -12.82 -1.46
CA LYS A 300 9.53 -12.37 -2.75
C LYS A 300 8.93 -13.59 -3.44
N VAL A 301 7.61 -13.67 -3.44
CA VAL A 301 6.85 -14.80 -4.00
C VAL A 301 5.73 -14.30 -4.89
N GLN A 302 5.31 -15.16 -5.82
CA GLN A 302 4.07 -14.95 -6.59
C GLN A 302 2.92 -15.64 -5.87
N VAL A 303 1.75 -15.00 -5.85
CA VAL A 303 0.54 -15.54 -5.22
C VAL A 303 -0.63 -15.50 -6.21
N SER A 304 -1.65 -16.33 -6.01
CA SER A 304 -2.89 -16.25 -6.77
C SER A 304 -3.83 -15.23 -6.12
N ASP A 305 -4.49 -14.41 -6.94
CA ASP A 305 -5.56 -13.51 -6.47
C ASP A 305 -6.97 -14.11 -6.67
N GLY A 306 -7.01 -15.36 -7.10
CA GLY A 306 -8.26 -16.07 -7.41
C GLY A 306 -8.61 -16.07 -8.90
N CYS A 307 -7.93 -15.26 -9.71
CA CYS A 307 -8.12 -15.16 -11.16
C CYS A 307 -6.80 -15.21 -11.91
N GLU A 308 -5.78 -14.50 -11.41
CA GLU A 308 -4.45 -14.42 -12.02
C GLU A 308 -3.36 -14.65 -10.96
N ILE A 309 -2.12 -14.77 -11.44
CA ILE A 309 -0.94 -14.90 -10.57
C ILE A 309 -0.30 -13.52 -10.43
N GLN A 310 -0.06 -13.08 -9.20
CA GLN A 310 0.40 -11.75 -8.84
C GLN A 310 1.68 -11.82 -7.98
N GLN A 311 2.50 -10.77 -8.02
CA GLN A 311 3.76 -10.67 -7.26
C GLN A 311 3.52 -10.04 -5.89
N VAL A 312 4.11 -10.62 -4.82
CA VAL A 312 4.18 -10.01 -3.48
C VAL A 312 5.36 -9.04 -3.46
N PHE A 313 5.14 -7.83 -2.97
CA PHE A 313 6.20 -6.83 -2.93
C PHE A 313 6.37 -6.12 -1.58
N ASP A 314 5.48 -6.33 -0.60
CA ASP A 314 5.63 -5.77 0.74
C ASP A 314 5.06 -6.72 1.81
N TRP A 315 5.47 -6.56 3.08
CA TRP A 315 5.20 -7.49 4.17
C TRP A 315 4.93 -6.74 5.48
N ALA A 316 3.97 -7.23 6.31
CA ALA A 316 3.57 -6.59 7.57
C ALA A 316 3.27 -7.63 8.68
N PHE A 317 3.54 -7.26 9.94
CA PHE A 317 3.34 -8.13 11.12
C PHE A 317 2.69 -7.37 12.28
N PHE A 318 1.73 -7.99 12.97
CA PHE A 318 0.93 -7.38 14.04
C PHE A 318 0.74 -8.36 15.19
N PRO A 319 1.36 -8.12 16.37
CA PRO A 319 1.23 -9.07 17.50
C PRO A 319 -0.10 -8.89 18.24
N ASN A 320 -0.63 -10.02 18.75
CA ASN A 320 -1.71 -10.14 19.72
C ASN A 320 -2.99 -9.33 19.40
N ARG A 321 -3.50 -9.48 18.17
CA ARG A 321 -4.72 -8.77 17.71
C ARG A 321 -5.99 -9.52 18.06
N GLU A 322 -7.11 -8.79 18.21
CA GLU A 322 -8.44 -9.39 18.20
C GLU A 322 -8.75 -9.85 16.78
N THR A 323 -9.19 -11.10 16.68
CA THR A 323 -9.44 -11.75 15.40
C THR A 323 -10.85 -12.32 15.36
N VAL A 324 -11.36 -12.49 14.14
CA VAL A 324 -12.57 -13.26 13.88
C VAL A 324 -12.12 -14.53 13.16
N TRP A 325 -12.41 -15.66 13.79
CA TRP A 325 -12.25 -16.97 13.21
C TRP A 325 -13.59 -17.38 12.59
N VAL A 326 -13.52 -17.80 11.34
CA VAL A 326 -14.69 -18.16 10.57
C VAL A 326 -14.51 -19.57 10.01
N ARG A 327 -15.56 -20.39 10.06
CA ARG A 327 -15.57 -21.71 9.46
C ARG A 327 -16.80 -21.85 8.55
N THR A 328 -16.56 -22.39 7.36
CA THR A 328 -17.62 -22.68 6.39
C THR A 328 -18.22 -24.07 6.65
N LYS A 329 -19.34 -24.38 6.04
CA LYS A 329 -20.00 -25.71 6.13
C LYS A 329 -19.09 -26.84 5.66
N ARG A 330 -18.22 -26.61 4.67
CA ARG A 330 -17.26 -27.60 4.18
C ARG A 330 -15.98 -27.65 5.03
N GLY A 331 -15.86 -26.80 6.04
CA GLY A 331 -14.76 -26.80 7.01
C GLY A 331 -13.56 -25.93 6.65
N PHE A 332 -13.63 -25.09 5.63
CA PHE A 332 -12.60 -24.07 5.36
C PHE A 332 -12.60 -23.06 6.49
N GLU A 333 -11.41 -22.73 6.95
CA GLU A 333 -11.24 -21.81 8.08
C GLU A 333 -10.30 -20.69 7.72
N ILE A 334 -10.67 -19.47 8.11
CA ILE A 334 -9.75 -18.33 8.09
C ILE A 334 -9.87 -17.63 9.44
N GLU A 335 -8.76 -17.14 9.94
CA GLU A 335 -8.72 -16.24 11.09
C GLU A 335 -7.97 -14.99 10.67
N GLY A 336 -8.63 -13.88 10.78
CA GLY A 336 -8.08 -12.60 10.41
C GLY A 336 -8.58 -11.51 11.35
N SER A 337 -8.08 -10.32 11.18
CA SER A 337 -8.56 -9.18 11.95
C SER A 337 -10.06 -8.97 11.67
N ASN A 338 -10.70 -8.28 12.57
CA ASN A 338 -12.16 -7.98 12.49
C ASN A 338 -12.56 -7.42 11.11
N THR A 339 -11.70 -6.59 10.52
CA THR A 339 -11.94 -5.89 9.24
C THR A 339 -11.50 -6.65 8.01
N HIS A 340 -10.76 -7.74 8.20
CA HIS A 340 -10.19 -8.48 7.09
C HIS A 340 -11.28 -8.82 6.07
N LEU A 341 -11.13 -8.29 4.85
CA LEU A 341 -12.14 -8.43 3.79
C LEU A 341 -11.98 -9.76 3.06
N VAL A 342 -13.08 -10.47 2.91
CA VAL A 342 -13.13 -11.68 2.09
C VAL A 342 -14.17 -11.50 0.98
N MET A 343 -13.91 -12.13 -0.17
CA MET A 343 -14.80 -12.05 -1.32
C MET A 343 -16.00 -12.97 -1.13
N MET A 344 -17.19 -12.41 -1.30
CA MET A 344 -18.45 -13.16 -1.27
C MET A 344 -18.68 -13.89 -2.62
N ALA A 345 -19.61 -14.82 -2.63
CA ALA A 345 -19.95 -15.59 -3.84
C ALA A 345 -20.42 -14.71 -5.00
N ASP A 346 -21.04 -13.57 -4.69
CA ASP A 346 -21.52 -12.59 -5.69
C ASP A 346 -20.41 -11.62 -6.18
N GLY A 347 -19.19 -11.76 -5.68
CA GLY A 347 -18.06 -10.92 -6.06
C GLY A 347 -17.89 -9.65 -5.21
N THR A 348 -18.77 -9.39 -4.25
CA THR A 348 -18.64 -8.26 -3.33
C THR A 348 -17.66 -8.56 -2.20
N TRP A 349 -17.17 -7.55 -1.51
CA TRP A 349 -16.27 -7.67 -0.36
C TRP A 349 -17.02 -7.48 0.94
N LYS A 350 -16.75 -8.34 1.94
CA LYS A 350 -17.40 -8.26 3.25
C LYS A 350 -16.38 -8.54 4.36
N PRO A 351 -16.30 -7.69 5.41
CA PRO A 351 -15.36 -7.94 6.51
C PRO A 351 -15.77 -9.16 7.34
N LEU A 352 -14.78 -9.88 7.88
CA LEU A 352 -15.01 -11.10 8.67
C LEU A 352 -16.01 -10.90 9.81
N SER A 353 -15.98 -9.73 10.47
CA SER A 353 -16.89 -9.43 11.58
C SER A 353 -18.36 -9.27 11.19
N LYS A 354 -18.62 -8.94 9.94
CA LYS A 354 -20.00 -8.75 9.45
C LYS A 354 -20.55 -9.99 8.77
N LEU A 355 -19.76 -11.06 8.71
CA LEU A 355 -20.22 -12.35 8.20
C LEU A 355 -21.23 -12.96 9.17
N LYS A 356 -22.31 -13.49 8.61
CA LYS A 356 -23.39 -14.15 9.33
C LYS A 356 -23.52 -15.60 8.89
N LEU A 357 -24.12 -16.42 9.73
CA LEU A 357 -24.44 -17.82 9.39
C LEU A 357 -25.28 -17.84 8.11
N GLY A 358 -24.89 -18.66 7.14
CA GLY A 358 -25.59 -18.76 5.86
C GLY A 358 -25.06 -17.85 4.76
N ASP A 359 -24.20 -16.85 5.09
CA ASP A 359 -23.52 -16.03 4.08
C ASP A 359 -22.67 -16.93 3.17
N LYS A 360 -22.70 -16.69 1.86
CA LYS A 360 -21.93 -17.46 0.89
C LYS A 360 -20.64 -16.72 0.51
N VAL A 361 -19.50 -17.32 0.80
CA VAL A 361 -18.18 -16.80 0.44
C VAL A 361 -17.64 -17.51 -0.78
N ARG A 362 -16.84 -16.81 -1.57
CA ARG A 362 -16.15 -17.41 -2.71
C ARG A 362 -14.98 -18.23 -2.19
N ILE A 363 -14.85 -19.47 -2.70
CA ILE A 363 -13.74 -20.37 -2.36
C ILE A 363 -12.82 -20.47 -3.57
N CYS A 364 -11.52 -20.42 -3.31
CA CYS A 364 -10.52 -20.40 -4.37
C CYS A 364 -9.24 -21.11 -3.91
N GLY A 365 -8.65 -21.88 -4.79
CA GLY A 365 -7.30 -22.45 -4.59
C GLY A 365 -6.24 -21.53 -5.19
N GLY A 366 -5.02 -22.03 -5.28
CA GLY A 366 -3.88 -21.28 -5.83
C GLY A 366 -3.77 -21.35 -7.36
N GLN A 367 -4.80 -21.74 -8.05
CA GLN A 367 -4.80 -21.90 -9.51
C GLN A 367 -3.66 -22.77 -10.03
N ASN A 368 -3.40 -23.89 -9.31
CA ASN A 368 -2.32 -24.82 -9.63
C ASN A 368 -0.93 -24.17 -9.53
N LEU A 369 -0.78 -23.13 -8.67
CA LEU A 369 0.52 -22.50 -8.40
C LEU A 369 1.30 -23.37 -7.39
N TRP A 370 2.47 -23.85 -7.80
CA TRP A 370 3.32 -24.75 -7.02
C TRP A 370 4.77 -24.31 -7.10
N ALA A 371 5.59 -24.74 -6.15
CA ALA A 371 7.03 -24.56 -6.22
C ALA A 371 7.58 -25.25 -7.48
N LYS A 372 8.56 -24.63 -8.13
CA LYS A 372 9.23 -25.19 -9.32
C LYS A 372 10.42 -26.03 -8.92
N ASP A 373 11.13 -25.62 -7.86
CA ASP A 373 12.38 -26.24 -7.42
C ASP A 373 12.18 -27.21 -6.27
N TYR A 374 12.97 -28.28 -6.26
CA TYR A 374 13.01 -29.22 -5.14
C TYR A 374 13.67 -28.56 -3.94
N VAL A 375 13.13 -28.82 -2.73
CA VAL A 375 13.72 -28.32 -1.48
C VAL A 375 15.05 -29.05 -1.22
N PRO A 376 16.17 -28.34 -1.13
CA PRO A 376 17.46 -29.00 -0.85
C PRO A 376 17.53 -29.47 0.59
N VAL A 377 18.13 -30.61 0.81
CA VAL A 377 18.39 -31.15 2.15
C VAL A 377 19.80 -30.72 2.57
N ARG A 378 19.87 -29.89 3.61
CA ARG A 378 21.11 -29.33 4.17
C ARG A 378 21.29 -29.83 5.60
N TRP A 379 21.50 -31.14 5.76
CA TRP A 379 21.65 -31.77 7.07
C TRP A 379 22.86 -32.68 7.05
N LYS A 380 23.58 -32.69 8.18
CA LYS A 380 24.69 -33.62 8.42
C LYS A 380 24.57 -34.18 9.85
N PRO A 381 24.95 -35.44 10.06
CA PRO A 381 24.88 -36.04 11.40
C PRO A 381 25.75 -35.28 12.44
N ALA A 382 25.21 -35.00 13.60
CA ALA A 382 25.92 -34.29 14.66
C ALA A 382 26.93 -35.21 15.39
N LYS A 383 28.16 -34.72 15.59
CA LYS A 383 29.16 -35.34 16.44
C LYS A 383 28.78 -35.05 17.89
N ARG A 384 28.39 -36.07 18.62
CA ARG A 384 27.97 -35.95 20.02
C ARG A 384 29.11 -36.29 20.99
N MET A 385 29.22 -35.49 22.06
CA MET A 385 30.12 -35.81 23.18
C MET A 385 29.61 -37.09 23.84
N THR A 386 30.50 -37.98 24.22
CA THR A 386 30.09 -39.19 24.95
C THR A 386 29.56 -38.82 26.34
N LEU A 387 28.58 -39.56 26.83
CA LEU A 387 28.03 -39.32 28.17
C LEU A 387 29.09 -39.50 29.27
N GLU A 388 30.12 -40.30 29.01
CA GLU A 388 31.30 -40.47 29.87
C GLU A 388 32.06 -39.15 29.98
N LYS A 389 32.27 -38.46 28.89
CA LYS A 389 32.94 -37.16 28.86
C LYS A 389 32.12 -36.09 29.60
N VAL A 390 30.79 -36.10 29.42
CA VAL A 390 29.88 -35.21 30.16
C VAL A 390 29.95 -35.52 31.66
N ALA A 391 29.96 -36.82 32.05
CA ALA A 391 30.08 -37.26 33.43
C ALA A 391 31.41 -36.79 34.06
N GLN A 392 32.50 -36.94 33.31
CA GLN A 392 33.83 -36.50 33.72
C GLN A 392 33.87 -34.97 33.96
N LEU A 393 33.34 -34.19 33.03
CA LEU A 393 33.32 -32.72 33.10
C LEU A 393 32.39 -32.19 34.20
N ALA A 394 31.28 -32.90 34.44
CA ALA A 394 30.32 -32.56 35.51
C ALA A 394 30.76 -33.04 36.89
N GLY A 395 31.80 -33.90 36.98
CA GLY A 395 32.27 -34.50 38.22
C GLY A 395 31.24 -35.41 38.84
N VAL A 396 30.54 -36.23 38.03
CA VAL A 396 29.49 -37.15 38.47
C VAL A 396 29.65 -38.52 37.80
N ASN A 397 29.00 -39.52 38.36
CA ASN A 397 29.01 -40.85 37.77
C ASN A 397 28.20 -40.86 36.46
N LEU A 398 28.61 -41.69 35.52
CA LEU A 398 27.94 -41.87 34.24
C LEU A 398 26.44 -42.22 34.40
N SER A 399 26.15 -43.07 35.40
CA SER A 399 24.75 -43.45 35.70
C SER A 399 23.88 -42.25 36.09
N THR A 400 24.46 -41.22 36.73
CA THR A 400 23.77 -39.99 37.09
C THR A 400 23.39 -39.18 35.81
N VAL A 401 24.31 -39.06 34.85
CA VAL A 401 24.07 -38.38 33.57
C VAL A 401 23.00 -39.13 32.77
N ILE A 402 23.08 -40.45 32.73
CA ILE A 402 22.10 -41.30 32.01
C ILE A 402 20.70 -41.13 32.61
N ARG A 403 20.58 -41.16 33.95
CA ARG A 403 19.30 -40.96 34.68
C ARG A 403 18.72 -39.56 34.38
N TYR A 404 19.59 -38.56 34.47
CA TYR A 404 19.17 -37.16 34.16
C TYR A 404 18.63 -37.03 32.72
N ARG A 405 19.33 -37.63 31.78
CA ARG A 405 18.93 -37.64 30.37
C ARG A 405 17.59 -38.39 30.14
N GLN A 406 17.28 -39.37 31.01
CA GLN A 406 16.03 -40.11 31.03
C GLN A 406 14.88 -39.33 31.70
N GLY A 407 15.14 -38.10 32.15
CA GLY A 407 14.14 -37.23 32.78
C GLY A 407 14.01 -37.38 34.29
N LYS A 408 14.93 -38.11 34.93
CA LYS A 408 14.93 -38.24 36.39
C LYS A 408 15.61 -37.04 37.02
N LYS A 409 15.04 -36.54 38.13
CA LYS A 409 15.60 -35.40 38.86
C LYS A 409 16.99 -35.78 39.41
N SER A 410 17.89 -34.82 39.37
CA SER A 410 19.26 -34.98 39.92
C SER A 410 19.64 -33.71 40.67
N ILE A 411 20.30 -33.91 41.84
CA ILE A 411 20.90 -32.83 42.62
C ILE A 411 22.06 -32.17 41.86
N HIS A 412 22.58 -32.84 40.82
CA HIS A 412 23.67 -32.33 39.97
C HIS A 412 23.16 -31.77 38.64
N ALA A 413 21.85 -31.49 38.52
CA ALA A 413 21.23 -30.96 37.30
C ALA A 413 21.93 -29.70 36.78
N ASP A 414 22.27 -28.79 37.69
CA ASP A 414 22.94 -27.54 37.39
C ASP A 414 24.31 -27.72 36.72
N ARG A 415 25.01 -28.81 36.99
CA ARG A 415 26.30 -29.11 36.37
C ARG A 415 26.14 -29.93 35.10
N ILE A 416 25.12 -30.78 35.02
CA ILE A 416 24.88 -31.67 33.87
C ILE A 416 24.22 -30.93 32.71
N ALA A 417 23.18 -30.13 33.00
CA ALA A 417 22.36 -29.47 31.99
C ALA A 417 23.17 -28.52 31.07
N PRO A 418 24.00 -27.61 31.61
CA PRO A 418 24.79 -26.72 30.75
C PRO A 418 25.76 -27.46 29.83
N LEU A 419 26.37 -28.56 30.32
CA LEU A 419 27.30 -29.34 29.51
C LEU A 419 26.60 -30.05 28.37
N LEU A 420 25.41 -30.60 28.60
CA LEU A 420 24.61 -31.21 27.53
C LEU A 420 24.19 -30.18 26.52
N THR A 421 23.72 -29.02 26.96
CA THR A 421 23.27 -27.92 26.09
C THR A 421 24.45 -27.32 25.30
N SER A 422 25.57 -27.08 25.97
CA SER A 422 26.79 -26.54 25.35
C SER A 422 27.33 -27.53 24.31
N CYS A 423 27.35 -28.82 24.62
CA CYS A 423 27.79 -29.84 23.67
C CYS A 423 26.89 -29.89 22.43
N GLU A 424 25.59 -29.79 22.63
CA GLU A 424 24.62 -29.75 21.53
C GLU A 424 24.85 -28.53 20.61
N GLN A 425 25.12 -27.36 21.19
CA GLN A 425 25.40 -26.13 20.42
C GLN A 425 26.71 -26.24 19.63
N GLU A 426 27.77 -26.73 20.23
CA GLU A 426 29.06 -26.93 19.56
C GLU A 426 28.93 -27.92 18.40
N LEU A 427 28.20 -28.99 18.61
CA LEU A 427 28.00 -30.04 17.62
C LEU A 427 27.24 -29.57 16.40
N HIS A 428 26.35 -28.58 16.54
CA HIS A 428 25.63 -27.98 15.42
C HIS A 428 26.52 -27.11 14.50
N GLN A 429 27.69 -26.71 14.99
CA GLN A 429 28.60 -25.85 14.21
C GLN A 429 29.70 -26.63 13.48
N GLN A 430 29.85 -27.93 13.75
CA GLN A 430 30.95 -28.77 13.19
C GLN A 430 30.45 -29.79 12.17
N SER A 431 31.22 -30.04 11.12
CA SER A 431 30.92 -31.09 10.17
C SER A 431 31.35 -32.46 10.75
N PHE A 432 30.64 -33.53 10.44
CA PHE A 432 30.46 -34.66 11.26
C PHE A 432 30.97 -36.00 10.89
N MET A 433 31.27 -36.75 11.88
CA MET A 433 31.66 -38.14 11.74
C MET A 433 30.49 -39.09 11.89
N VAL A 434 30.55 -40.13 11.14
CA VAL A 434 29.59 -41.20 11.06
C VAL A 434 29.69 -42.11 12.31
N ASN A 435 28.56 -42.63 12.78
CA ASN A 435 28.50 -43.62 13.83
C ASN A 435 29.33 -44.84 13.41
N ARG A 436 30.16 -45.35 14.31
CA ARG A 436 31.02 -46.50 14.04
C ARG A 436 30.25 -47.79 13.62
N ARG A 437 28.98 -47.89 14.00
CA ARG A 437 28.20 -49.09 13.77
C ARG A 437 27.25 -49.01 12.56
N GLN A 438 26.74 -47.82 12.24
CA GLN A 438 25.82 -47.63 11.09
C GLN A 438 25.96 -46.23 10.51
N SER A 439 26.29 -46.18 9.24
CA SER A 439 26.22 -44.91 8.48
C SER A 439 24.87 -44.80 7.78
N ILE A 440 24.39 -43.58 7.63
CA ILE A 440 23.21 -43.33 6.79
C ILE A 440 23.61 -42.48 5.61
N SER A 441 23.00 -42.74 4.46
CA SER A 441 22.98 -41.82 3.37
C SER A 441 21.75 -40.91 3.55
N VAL A 442 21.81 -39.70 3.02
CA VAL A 442 20.71 -38.74 3.12
C VAL A 442 20.48 -38.18 1.71
N PRO A 443 19.26 -38.16 1.21
CA PRO A 443 19.02 -37.58 -0.12
C PRO A 443 19.38 -36.12 -0.16
N SER A 444 19.87 -35.64 -1.30
CA SER A 444 20.30 -34.24 -1.49
C SER A 444 19.13 -33.25 -1.58
N LYS A 445 17.94 -33.75 -1.84
CA LYS A 445 16.72 -32.95 -1.98
C LYS A 445 15.50 -33.73 -1.51
N VAL A 446 14.43 -33.01 -1.21
CA VAL A 446 13.12 -33.60 -0.88
C VAL A 446 12.46 -34.02 -2.19
N ASP A 447 12.68 -35.25 -2.59
CA ASP A 447 12.12 -35.83 -3.82
C ASP A 447 10.84 -36.63 -3.51
N GLU A 448 10.24 -37.23 -4.56
CA GLU A 448 9.00 -37.98 -4.45
C GLU A 448 9.16 -39.22 -3.52
N ARG A 449 10.35 -39.84 -3.49
CA ARG A 449 10.63 -41.01 -2.63
C ARG A 449 10.68 -40.64 -1.17
N LEU A 450 11.39 -39.55 -0.86
CA LEU A 450 11.45 -39.01 0.53
C LEU A 450 10.06 -38.54 0.96
N ALA A 451 9.33 -37.87 0.08
CA ALA A 451 7.97 -37.41 0.37
C ALA A 451 7.03 -38.59 0.68
N ALA A 452 7.09 -39.66 -0.10
CA ALA A 452 6.32 -40.88 0.15
C ALA A 452 6.70 -41.52 1.51
N PHE A 453 7.99 -41.60 1.83
CA PHE A 453 8.47 -42.10 3.12
C PHE A 453 7.91 -41.29 4.28
N LEU A 454 7.94 -39.95 4.16
CA LEU A 454 7.39 -39.03 5.17
C LEU A 454 5.87 -39.18 5.28
N GLY A 455 5.17 -39.35 4.18
CA GLY A 455 3.70 -39.59 4.15
C GLY A 455 3.32 -40.86 4.88
N TYR A 456 4.02 -41.97 4.64
CA TYR A 456 3.81 -43.25 5.36
C TYR A 456 4.13 -43.08 6.85
N LEU A 457 5.25 -42.43 7.17
CA LEU A 457 5.70 -42.25 8.56
C LEU A 457 4.70 -41.37 9.36
N ILE A 458 4.16 -40.33 8.73
CA ILE A 458 3.17 -39.45 9.37
C ILE A 458 1.83 -40.19 9.51
N GLY A 459 1.44 -41.00 8.56
CA GLY A 459 0.24 -41.86 8.67
C GLY A 459 0.37 -42.85 9.81
N ASP A 460 1.10 -43.89 9.62
CA ASP A 460 1.18 -45.07 10.53
C ASP A 460 2.56 -45.23 11.20
N GLY A 461 3.42 -44.21 11.14
CA GLY A 461 4.76 -44.31 11.71
C GLY A 461 4.86 -43.75 13.12
N HIS A 462 6.05 -44.01 13.73
CA HIS A 462 6.40 -43.44 15.02
C HIS A 462 7.91 -43.29 15.12
N ILE A 463 8.35 -42.27 15.88
CA ILE A 463 9.76 -42.00 16.17
C ILE A 463 9.94 -42.10 17.66
N SER A 464 10.77 -43.08 18.12
CA SER A 464 11.07 -43.27 19.54
C SER A 464 12.53 -42.92 19.79
N GLU A 465 12.78 -41.79 20.43
CA GLU A 465 14.14 -41.35 20.82
C GLU A 465 14.76 -42.29 21.84
N ARG A 466 13.93 -42.72 22.79
CA ARG A 466 14.39 -43.62 23.87
C ARG A 466 14.90 -44.95 23.30
N LYS A 467 14.19 -45.55 22.36
CA LYS A 467 14.55 -46.82 21.73
C LYS A 467 15.45 -46.63 20.50
N ARG A 468 15.67 -45.40 20.06
CA ARG A 468 16.42 -45.04 18.84
C ARG A 468 15.87 -45.75 17.61
N VAL A 469 14.54 -45.77 17.51
CA VAL A 469 13.80 -46.48 16.47
C VAL A 469 12.91 -45.52 15.70
N VAL A 470 12.97 -45.63 14.38
CA VAL A 470 11.96 -45.06 13.45
C VAL A 470 11.16 -46.25 12.95
N GLY A 471 9.90 -46.32 13.34
CA GLY A 471 9.05 -47.49 13.10
C GLY A 471 7.80 -47.14 12.32
N PHE A 472 7.23 -48.18 11.70
CA PHE A 472 5.97 -48.11 10.94
C PHE A 472 5.15 -49.33 11.31
N THR A 473 3.85 -49.16 11.56
CA THR A 473 2.97 -50.28 11.95
C THR A 473 1.65 -50.21 11.18
N ASN A 474 1.41 -51.21 10.34
CA ASN A 474 0.19 -51.25 9.52
C ASN A 474 -0.28 -52.70 9.37
N GLY A 475 -1.59 -52.90 9.15
CA GLY A 475 -2.18 -54.21 8.92
C GLY A 475 -1.87 -54.77 7.52
N ASP A 476 -1.44 -53.91 6.60
CA ASP A 476 -1.20 -54.24 5.20
C ASP A 476 0.30 -54.51 4.95
N LEU A 477 0.62 -55.78 4.56
CA LEU A 477 2.02 -56.17 4.28
C LEU A 477 2.62 -55.36 3.11
N GLU A 478 1.82 -55.03 2.10
CA GLU A 478 2.31 -54.26 0.95
C GLU A 478 2.83 -52.87 1.37
N LEU A 479 2.13 -52.19 2.29
CA LEU A 479 2.58 -50.90 2.83
C LEU A 479 3.83 -51.06 3.67
N ALA A 480 3.88 -52.10 4.51
CA ALA A 480 5.07 -52.36 5.34
C ALA A 480 6.30 -52.60 4.45
N GLN A 481 6.16 -53.37 3.41
CA GLN A 481 7.25 -53.67 2.44
C GLN A 481 7.67 -52.38 1.69
N ARG A 482 6.74 -51.57 1.28
CA ARG A 482 7.03 -50.28 0.59
C ARG A 482 7.79 -49.32 1.51
N PHE A 483 7.34 -49.15 2.74
CA PHE A 483 8.03 -48.32 3.71
C PHE A 483 9.46 -48.81 3.96
N ALA A 484 9.63 -50.13 4.14
CA ALA A 484 10.94 -50.75 4.36
C ALA A 484 11.87 -50.55 3.16
N SER A 485 11.37 -50.76 1.95
CA SER A 485 12.13 -50.59 0.72
C SER A 485 12.54 -49.13 0.50
N LEU A 486 11.64 -48.19 0.76
CA LEU A 486 11.93 -46.75 0.66
C LEU A 486 13.02 -46.35 1.66
N GLY A 487 12.89 -46.77 2.94
CA GLY A 487 13.88 -46.45 3.95
C GLY A 487 15.26 -47.03 3.63
N LYS A 488 15.31 -48.27 3.12
CA LYS A 488 16.55 -48.92 2.69
C LYS A 488 17.18 -48.13 1.51
N SER A 489 16.39 -47.80 0.48
CA SER A 489 16.90 -47.11 -0.71
C SER A 489 17.33 -45.67 -0.43
N LEU A 490 16.62 -44.94 0.49
CA LEU A 490 16.90 -43.55 0.83
C LEU A 490 18.08 -43.40 1.79
N PHE A 491 18.16 -44.29 2.78
CA PHE A 491 19.07 -44.08 3.93
C PHE A 491 20.16 -45.18 4.02
N GLY A 492 20.08 -46.24 3.25
CA GLY A 492 21.05 -47.34 3.29
C GLY A 492 20.97 -48.17 4.55
N LEU A 493 19.83 -48.11 5.26
CA LEU A 493 19.64 -48.86 6.54
C LEU A 493 18.83 -50.12 6.27
N GLU A 494 19.22 -51.24 6.91
CA GLU A 494 18.48 -52.48 6.84
C GLU A 494 17.27 -52.43 7.80
N PRO A 495 16.05 -52.59 7.28
CA PRO A 495 14.86 -52.65 8.10
C PRO A 495 14.67 -54.02 8.77
N GLN A 496 14.11 -53.97 9.98
CA GLN A 496 13.60 -55.17 10.61
C GLN A 496 12.09 -55.25 10.35
N ILE A 497 11.61 -56.25 9.67
CA ILE A 497 10.22 -56.51 9.39
C ILE A 497 9.75 -57.74 10.13
N TYR A 498 8.72 -57.60 10.97
CA TYR A 498 8.14 -58.73 11.67
C TYR A 498 6.64 -58.54 11.89
N ARG A 499 5.98 -59.65 12.16
CA ARG A 499 4.56 -59.68 12.46
C ARG A 499 4.33 -59.51 13.95
N ASP A 500 3.41 -58.61 14.34
CA ASP A 500 3.02 -58.39 15.70
C ASP A 500 1.48 -58.45 15.77
N GLY A 501 0.97 -59.66 16.18
CA GLY A 501 -0.47 -59.91 16.14
C GLY A 501 -0.99 -59.92 14.71
N ASN A 502 -1.99 -59.05 14.44
CA ASN A 502 -2.59 -58.87 13.10
C ASN A 502 -1.99 -57.74 12.30
N ARG A 503 -0.87 -57.17 12.73
CA ARG A 503 -0.18 -56.03 12.10
C ARG A 503 1.26 -56.38 11.76
N TRP A 504 1.80 -55.68 10.79
CA TRP A 504 3.21 -55.71 10.40
C TRP A 504 3.95 -54.52 10.97
N ARG A 505 5.13 -54.75 11.55
CA ARG A 505 6.03 -53.72 12.05
C ARG A 505 7.31 -53.68 11.24
N VAL A 506 7.73 -52.41 10.92
CA VAL A 506 9.01 -52.15 10.27
C VAL A 506 9.77 -51.21 11.17
N ASN A 507 10.98 -51.57 11.59
CA ASN A 507 11.83 -50.76 12.46
C ASN A 507 13.18 -50.50 11.81
N PHE A 508 13.57 -49.21 11.82
CA PHE A 508 14.94 -48.80 11.51
C PHE A 508 15.60 -48.35 12.79
N HIS A 509 16.70 -48.98 13.18
CA HIS A 509 17.44 -48.65 14.41
C HIS A 509 18.58 -47.68 14.11
N SER A 510 18.31 -46.39 14.15
CA SER A 510 19.30 -45.35 13.86
C SER A 510 18.95 -44.02 14.55
N GLN A 511 19.88 -43.56 15.41
CA GLN A 511 19.78 -42.19 15.98
C GLN A 511 19.89 -41.13 14.91
N HIS A 512 20.77 -41.34 13.94
CA HIS A 512 20.95 -40.37 12.84
C HIS A 512 19.69 -40.19 12.03
N LEU A 513 18.94 -41.27 11.74
CA LEU A 513 17.67 -41.19 11.04
C LEU A 513 16.64 -40.39 11.87
N SER A 514 16.57 -40.64 13.16
CA SER A 514 15.69 -39.91 14.07
C SER A 514 16.03 -38.41 14.08
N ASP A 515 17.31 -38.06 14.15
CA ASP A 515 17.79 -36.68 14.13
C ASP A 515 17.50 -35.99 12.81
N PHE A 516 17.67 -36.69 11.68
CA PHE A 516 17.35 -36.21 10.36
C PHE A 516 15.86 -35.90 10.24
N LEU A 517 14.99 -36.77 10.69
CA LEU A 517 13.54 -36.58 10.63
C LEU A 517 13.09 -35.44 11.52
N LYS A 518 13.74 -35.22 12.67
CA LYS A 518 13.51 -34.03 13.50
C LYS A 518 13.90 -32.75 12.77
N HIS A 519 15.02 -32.78 12.06
CA HIS A 519 15.45 -31.64 11.23
C HIS A 519 14.38 -31.29 10.19
N LEU A 520 13.63 -32.27 9.70
CA LEU A 520 12.50 -32.05 8.79
C LEU A 520 11.18 -31.70 9.52
N SER A 521 11.27 -31.41 10.83
CA SER A 521 10.15 -31.00 11.69
C SER A 521 9.12 -32.11 11.97
N LEU A 522 9.54 -33.39 11.93
CA LEU A 522 8.63 -34.47 12.32
C LEU A 522 8.58 -34.60 13.85
N PRO A 523 7.39 -34.74 14.44
CA PRO A 523 7.26 -34.87 15.88
C PRO A 523 7.70 -36.26 16.38
N THR A 524 8.19 -36.34 17.65
CA THR A 524 8.64 -37.57 18.26
C THR A 524 7.72 -37.95 19.43
N GLY A 525 7.66 -39.22 19.75
CA GLY A 525 6.88 -39.77 20.88
C GLY A 525 5.40 -39.99 20.51
N LYS A 526 4.48 -39.83 21.46
CA LYS A 526 3.02 -40.01 21.27
C LYS A 526 2.42 -38.71 20.74
N VAL A 527 2.35 -38.59 19.45
CA VAL A 527 2.07 -37.29 18.79
C VAL A 527 0.94 -37.32 17.77
N SER A 528 0.07 -38.34 17.80
CA SER A 528 -0.99 -38.43 16.78
C SER A 528 -1.84 -37.15 16.60
N ARG A 529 -2.11 -36.43 17.70
CA ARG A 529 -2.86 -35.17 17.67
C ARG A 529 -2.00 -33.95 17.26
N LYS A 530 -0.66 -34.09 17.28
CA LYS A 530 0.28 -33.02 16.94
C LYS A 530 0.87 -33.17 15.55
N LYS A 531 0.44 -34.17 14.80
CA LYS A 531 0.89 -34.37 13.42
C LYS A 531 0.53 -33.15 12.55
N THR A 532 1.46 -32.77 11.68
CA THR A 532 1.22 -31.70 10.69
C THR A 532 2.05 -32.02 9.45
N ILE A 533 1.77 -31.34 8.36
CA ILE A 533 2.54 -31.51 7.12
C ILE A 533 3.90 -30.83 7.29
N PRO A 534 5.02 -31.51 7.06
CA PRO A 534 6.34 -30.88 7.19
C PRO A 534 6.49 -29.66 6.28
N PRO A 535 7.10 -28.56 6.76
CA PRO A 535 7.33 -27.36 5.93
C PRO A 535 8.06 -27.66 4.62
N SER A 536 8.97 -28.63 4.59
CA SER A 536 9.67 -29.04 3.37
C SER A 536 8.73 -29.57 2.30
N ILE A 537 7.66 -30.27 2.70
CA ILE A 537 6.62 -30.74 1.76
C ILE A 537 5.79 -29.58 1.24
N LEU A 538 5.39 -28.64 2.12
CA LEU A 538 4.60 -27.45 1.73
C LEU A 538 5.34 -26.58 0.69
N ARG A 539 6.67 -26.58 0.74
CA ARG A 539 7.56 -25.80 -0.14
C ARG A 539 8.02 -26.59 -1.39
N SER A 540 7.45 -27.77 -1.63
CA SER A 540 7.90 -28.69 -2.69
C SER A 540 7.06 -28.59 -3.97
N PRO A 541 7.60 -29.04 -5.12
CA PRO A 541 6.85 -29.12 -6.38
C PRO A 541 5.62 -30.05 -6.30
N LYS A 542 4.68 -29.84 -7.19
CA LYS A 542 3.41 -30.58 -7.27
C LYS A 542 3.57 -32.09 -7.14
N LYS A 543 4.56 -32.68 -7.85
CA LYS A 543 4.80 -34.14 -7.88
C LYS A 543 5.19 -34.67 -6.49
N VAL A 544 5.99 -33.90 -5.75
CA VAL A 544 6.46 -34.25 -4.40
C VAL A 544 5.28 -34.22 -3.40
N VAL A 545 4.45 -33.18 -3.49
CA VAL A 545 3.24 -33.05 -2.64
C VAL A 545 2.26 -34.18 -2.94
N ALA A 546 2.08 -34.52 -4.24
CA ALA A 546 1.21 -35.64 -4.68
C ALA A 546 1.71 -36.95 -4.09
N ALA A 547 3.02 -37.22 -4.14
CA ALA A 547 3.62 -38.44 -3.59
C ALA A 547 3.42 -38.54 -2.06
N PHE A 548 3.58 -37.40 -1.35
CA PHE A 548 3.32 -37.32 0.09
C PHE A 548 1.85 -37.65 0.40
N LEU A 549 0.92 -37.00 -0.30
CA LEU A 549 -0.52 -37.19 -0.08
C LEU A 549 -0.94 -38.60 -0.42
N ARG A 550 -0.42 -39.19 -1.51
CA ARG A 550 -0.69 -40.56 -1.90
C ARG A 550 -0.33 -41.53 -0.76
N ALA A 551 0.86 -41.38 -0.21
CA ALA A 551 1.33 -42.24 0.89
C ALA A 551 0.47 -42.05 2.15
N LEU A 552 0.12 -40.81 2.49
CA LEU A 552 -0.74 -40.48 3.64
C LEU A 552 -2.14 -41.10 3.46
N PHE A 553 -2.73 -40.96 2.28
CA PHE A 553 -4.04 -41.51 1.97
C PHE A 553 -4.00 -43.06 1.91
N ASP A 554 -2.90 -43.64 1.50
CA ASP A 554 -2.72 -45.10 1.56
C ASP A 554 -2.82 -45.63 3.01
N CYS A 555 -2.31 -44.87 4.00
CA CYS A 555 -2.39 -45.22 5.41
C CYS A 555 -3.77 -44.90 6.00
N ASP A 556 -4.15 -43.66 6.00
CA ASP A 556 -5.22 -43.07 6.85
C ASP A 556 -6.56 -42.88 6.12
N ALA A 557 -6.66 -43.15 4.81
CA ALA A 557 -7.92 -42.99 4.07
C ALA A 557 -8.54 -44.30 3.67
N TYR A 558 -9.88 -44.29 3.53
CA TYR A 558 -10.63 -45.39 2.94
C TYR A 558 -11.53 -44.87 1.80
N VAL A 559 -11.88 -45.76 0.92
CA VAL A 559 -12.82 -45.49 -0.18
C VAL A 559 -14.12 -46.27 0.11
N GLY A 560 -15.19 -45.49 0.36
CA GLY A 560 -16.52 -46.04 0.63
C GLY A 560 -17.52 -45.74 -0.48
N LYS A 561 -18.79 -46.02 -0.22
CA LYS A 561 -19.89 -45.76 -1.16
C LYS A 561 -20.05 -44.27 -1.48
N SER A 562 -19.68 -43.37 -0.56
CA SER A 562 -19.82 -41.92 -0.73
C SER A 562 -18.58 -41.22 -1.29
N GLY A 563 -17.42 -41.91 -1.39
CA GLY A 563 -16.19 -41.35 -1.91
C GLY A 563 -14.97 -41.67 -1.04
N ILE A 564 -13.97 -40.80 -1.06
CA ILE A 564 -12.70 -40.94 -0.35
C ILE A 564 -12.80 -40.21 0.97
N ILE A 565 -12.45 -40.87 2.07
CA ILE A 565 -12.43 -40.23 3.41
C ILE A 565 -11.10 -40.49 4.07
N LEU A 566 -10.33 -39.41 4.35
CA LEU A 566 -9.13 -39.44 5.17
C LEU A 566 -9.53 -39.18 6.62
N SER A 567 -9.09 -40.02 7.57
CA SER A 567 -9.36 -39.87 8.99
C SER A 567 -8.08 -39.57 9.75
N THR A 568 -8.07 -38.48 10.53
CA THR A 568 -6.90 -38.09 11.33
C THR A 568 -7.34 -37.53 12.70
N SER A 569 -6.54 -37.80 13.74
CA SER A 569 -6.77 -37.21 15.06
C SER A 569 -6.20 -35.79 15.19
N SER A 570 -5.44 -35.32 14.18
CA SER A 570 -4.83 -33.99 14.18
C SER A 570 -5.70 -33.00 13.40
N GLU A 571 -6.16 -31.95 14.08
CA GLU A 571 -6.87 -30.82 13.48
C GLU A 571 -5.98 -30.08 12.47
N ALA A 572 -4.71 -29.80 12.87
CA ALA A 572 -3.75 -29.11 12.00
C ALA A 572 -3.51 -29.86 10.69
N MET A 573 -3.36 -31.21 10.79
CA MET A 573 -3.19 -32.07 9.61
C MET A 573 -4.43 -31.97 8.69
N SER A 574 -5.64 -32.04 9.26
CA SER A 574 -6.88 -31.99 8.46
C SER A 574 -7.03 -30.65 7.72
N LYS A 575 -6.68 -29.53 8.37
CA LYS A 575 -6.70 -28.19 7.74
C LYS A 575 -5.69 -28.09 6.60
N ALA A 576 -4.44 -28.49 6.85
CA ALA A 576 -3.38 -28.43 5.85
C ALA A 576 -3.69 -29.32 4.64
N VAL A 577 -4.19 -30.54 4.87
CA VAL A 577 -4.61 -31.44 3.76
C VAL A 577 -5.73 -30.80 2.94
N GLN A 578 -6.73 -30.18 3.57
CA GLN A 578 -7.85 -29.52 2.87
C GLN A 578 -7.33 -28.39 1.96
N VAL A 579 -6.42 -27.56 2.45
CA VAL A 579 -5.79 -26.46 1.68
C VAL A 579 -4.95 -27.01 0.53
N LEU A 580 -4.15 -28.08 0.78
CA LEU A 580 -3.35 -28.72 -0.29
C LEU A 580 -4.24 -29.28 -1.39
N LEU A 581 -5.31 -30.00 -1.03
CA LEU A 581 -6.26 -30.56 -2.00
C LEU A 581 -6.88 -29.47 -2.86
N LEU A 582 -7.20 -28.31 -2.26
CA LEU A 582 -7.78 -27.19 -2.98
C LEU A 582 -6.85 -26.69 -4.10
N ASN A 583 -5.51 -26.69 -3.87
CA ASN A 583 -4.55 -26.28 -4.90
C ASN A 583 -4.43 -27.28 -6.05
N PHE A 584 -4.83 -28.55 -5.85
CA PHE A 584 -4.99 -29.53 -6.93
C PHE A 584 -6.32 -29.35 -7.68
N GLY A 585 -7.18 -28.44 -7.25
CA GLY A 585 -8.53 -28.26 -7.79
C GLY A 585 -9.55 -29.22 -7.17
N ILE A 586 -9.23 -29.80 -6.03
CA ILE A 586 -10.06 -30.77 -5.30
C ILE A 586 -10.81 -30.04 -4.17
N PHE A 587 -12.12 -29.93 -4.31
CA PHE A 587 -12.97 -29.23 -3.35
C PHE A 587 -13.50 -30.23 -2.31
N SER A 588 -12.80 -30.35 -1.19
CA SER A 588 -13.06 -31.32 -0.13
C SER A 588 -13.97 -30.77 0.97
N THR A 589 -14.44 -31.65 1.84
CA THR A 589 -15.16 -31.29 3.08
C THR A 589 -14.34 -31.73 4.28
N ARG A 590 -14.41 -31.00 5.37
CA ARG A 590 -13.72 -31.31 6.62
C ARG A 590 -14.71 -31.16 7.79
N HIS A 591 -14.82 -32.17 8.61
CA HIS A 591 -15.68 -32.15 9.79
C HIS A 591 -15.12 -33.00 10.91
N ARG A 592 -15.49 -32.66 12.14
CA ARG A 592 -15.11 -33.40 13.34
C ARG A 592 -16.14 -34.47 13.64
N CYS A 593 -15.67 -35.68 13.86
CA CYS A 593 -16.53 -36.84 14.19
C CYS A 593 -16.75 -36.95 15.70
N PRO A 594 -17.81 -37.64 16.15
CA PRO A 594 -18.07 -37.85 17.59
C PRO A 594 -16.92 -38.51 18.35
N ASN A 595 -16.12 -39.35 17.69
CA ASN A 595 -14.94 -40.04 18.29
C ASN A 595 -13.73 -39.11 18.45
N GLY A 596 -13.87 -37.81 18.09
CA GLY A 596 -12.83 -36.82 18.21
C GLY A 596 -11.86 -36.71 17.03
N CYS A 597 -12.00 -37.59 16.03
CA CYS A 597 -11.20 -37.54 14.81
C CYS A 597 -11.78 -36.54 13.80
N TRP A 598 -10.92 -36.10 12.87
CA TRP A 598 -11.30 -35.23 11.77
C TRP A 598 -11.34 -36.04 10.47
N HIS A 599 -12.42 -35.90 9.73
CA HIS A 599 -12.59 -36.49 8.42
C HIS A 599 -12.44 -35.42 7.34
N VAL A 600 -11.57 -35.70 6.33
CA VAL A 600 -11.46 -34.91 5.11
C VAL A 600 -12.03 -35.76 3.98
N GLY A 601 -13.19 -35.34 3.45
CA GLY A 601 -13.93 -36.11 2.44
C GLY A 601 -13.76 -35.54 1.04
N VAL A 602 -13.52 -36.43 0.05
CA VAL A 602 -13.41 -36.06 -1.37
C VAL A 602 -14.47 -36.85 -2.12
N PHE A 603 -15.44 -36.16 -2.69
CA PHE A 603 -16.62 -36.74 -3.28
C PHE A 603 -16.85 -36.28 -4.73
N GLY A 604 -17.64 -37.02 -5.48
CA GLY A 604 -18.10 -36.65 -6.80
C GLY A 604 -16.98 -36.31 -7.78
N ALA A 605 -17.10 -35.22 -8.49
CA ALA A 605 -16.12 -34.74 -9.48
C ALA A 605 -14.72 -34.57 -8.89
N SER A 606 -14.64 -34.14 -7.62
CA SER A 606 -13.36 -33.96 -6.91
C SER A 606 -12.62 -35.28 -6.70
N ALA A 607 -13.34 -36.41 -6.55
CA ALA A 607 -12.75 -37.75 -6.46
C ALA A 607 -12.06 -38.15 -7.77
N ALA A 608 -12.64 -37.78 -8.92
CA ALA A 608 -12.03 -38.02 -10.23
C ALA A 608 -10.74 -37.20 -10.40
N ILE A 609 -10.72 -35.95 -9.92
CA ILE A 609 -9.51 -35.12 -9.92
C ILE A 609 -8.46 -35.74 -8.99
N PHE A 610 -8.87 -36.25 -7.83
CA PHE A 610 -7.98 -36.94 -6.89
C PHE A 610 -7.31 -38.15 -7.56
N GLU A 611 -8.07 -38.99 -8.28
CA GLU A 611 -7.51 -40.12 -8.99
C GLU A 611 -6.42 -39.72 -9.99
N ARG A 612 -6.70 -38.67 -10.77
CA ARG A 612 -5.79 -38.19 -11.82
C ARG A 612 -4.53 -37.52 -11.23
N GLU A 613 -4.67 -36.70 -10.21
CA GLU A 613 -3.60 -35.83 -9.71
C GLU A 613 -2.79 -36.49 -8.58
N ILE A 614 -3.41 -37.28 -7.73
CA ILE A 614 -2.79 -37.87 -6.55
C ILE A 614 -2.86 -39.42 -6.62
N GLY A 615 -4.07 -39.96 -6.61
CA GLY A 615 -4.31 -41.41 -6.67
C GLY A 615 -3.90 -42.16 -5.39
N PHE A 616 -4.09 -43.46 -5.41
CA PHE A 616 -3.65 -44.36 -4.34
C PHE A 616 -2.47 -45.21 -4.85
N GLY A 617 -1.55 -45.53 -3.97
CA GLY A 617 -0.50 -46.52 -4.24
C GLY A 617 -1.01 -47.95 -4.10
N LEU A 618 -1.88 -48.23 -3.11
CA LEU A 618 -2.47 -49.51 -2.85
C LEU A 618 -3.46 -49.95 -3.94
N GLU A 619 -3.26 -51.13 -4.51
CA GLU A 619 -4.10 -51.60 -5.61
C GLU A 619 -5.55 -51.82 -5.18
N ARG A 620 -5.81 -52.33 -3.98
CA ARG A 620 -7.18 -52.51 -3.46
C ARG A 620 -7.95 -51.18 -3.36
N LYS A 621 -7.27 -50.11 -2.89
CA LYS A 621 -7.87 -48.78 -2.78
C LYS A 621 -8.05 -48.17 -4.17
N ARG A 622 -7.12 -48.38 -5.07
CA ARG A 622 -7.22 -47.93 -6.48
C ARG A 622 -8.43 -48.57 -7.19
N LYS A 623 -8.61 -49.89 -7.01
CA LYS A 623 -9.79 -50.60 -7.55
C LYS A 623 -11.09 -50.09 -6.95
N ALA A 624 -11.12 -49.88 -5.64
CA ALA A 624 -12.31 -49.33 -4.94
C ALA A 624 -12.65 -47.92 -5.46
N LEU A 625 -11.65 -47.07 -5.71
CA LEU A 625 -11.88 -45.71 -6.23
C LEU A 625 -12.39 -45.75 -7.67
N ARG A 626 -11.83 -46.62 -8.51
CA ARG A 626 -12.31 -46.80 -9.90
C ARG A 626 -13.75 -47.33 -9.92
N HIS A 627 -14.09 -48.25 -9.00
CA HIS A 627 -15.46 -48.77 -8.88
C HIS A 627 -16.41 -47.63 -8.45
N TYR A 628 -16.03 -46.80 -7.49
CA TYR A 628 -16.81 -45.64 -7.07
C TYR A 628 -17.05 -44.69 -8.24
N LEU A 629 -16.01 -44.38 -9.03
CA LEU A 629 -16.10 -43.45 -10.15
C LEU A 629 -16.96 -44.01 -11.28
N ALA A 630 -16.86 -45.33 -11.55
CA ALA A 630 -17.64 -46.00 -12.60
C ALA A 630 -19.13 -45.99 -12.29
N GLY A 631 -19.51 -46.01 -11.00
CA GLY A 631 -20.92 -45.96 -10.56
C GLY A 631 -21.55 -44.59 -10.67
N HIS A 632 -20.76 -43.54 -11.00
CA HIS A 632 -21.24 -42.14 -11.02
C HIS A 632 -20.97 -41.50 -12.39
N ARG A 633 -21.93 -41.60 -13.29
CA ARG A 633 -21.82 -41.05 -14.65
C ARG A 633 -22.05 -39.53 -14.72
N TRP A 634 -22.80 -38.97 -13.79
CA TRP A 634 -23.24 -37.55 -13.82
C TRP A 634 -22.97 -36.88 -12.48
N PHE A 635 -21.86 -36.14 -12.37
CA PHE A 635 -21.59 -35.31 -11.21
C PHE A 635 -22.13 -33.90 -11.47
N LYS A 636 -22.74 -33.30 -10.44
CA LYS A 636 -23.17 -31.88 -10.48
C LYS A 636 -21.95 -30.97 -10.67
N THR A 637 -22.11 -29.90 -11.45
CA THR A 637 -21.08 -28.90 -11.64
C THR A 637 -20.70 -28.29 -10.26
N GLN A 638 -19.44 -28.29 -9.94
CA GLN A 638 -18.95 -27.78 -8.67
C GLN A 638 -19.00 -26.24 -8.65
N ARG A 639 -19.77 -25.67 -7.71
CA ARG A 639 -19.74 -24.23 -7.47
C ARG A 639 -18.64 -23.94 -6.45
N TRP A 640 -17.78 -22.98 -6.78
CA TRP A 640 -16.67 -22.56 -5.93
C TRP A 640 -17.13 -21.52 -4.90
N GLU A 641 -18.13 -21.91 -4.11
CA GLU A 641 -18.73 -21.12 -3.02
C GLU A 641 -19.04 -22.02 -1.84
N ASP A 642 -19.04 -21.46 -0.64
CA ASP A 642 -19.43 -22.20 0.55
C ASP A 642 -20.11 -21.25 1.56
N GLU A 643 -20.97 -21.81 2.39
CA GLU A 643 -21.76 -21.05 3.38
C GLU A 643 -21.02 -21.00 4.73
N ILE A 644 -21.09 -19.84 5.38
CA ILE A 644 -20.56 -19.65 6.72
C ILE A 644 -21.38 -20.49 7.72
N ALA A 645 -20.69 -21.34 8.48
CA ALA A 645 -21.29 -22.23 9.50
C ALA A 645 -20.99 -21.79 10.92
N GLU A 646 -19.91 -21.05 11.15
CA GLU A 646 -19.49 -20.65 12.50
C GLU A 646 -18.66 -19.38 12.45
N VAL A 647 -18.85 -18.48 13.41
CA VAL A 647 -18.07 -17.25 13.58
C VAL A 647 -17.71 -17.12 15.06
N LYS A 648 -16.44 -16.93 15.39
CA LYS A 648 -15.94 -16.76 16.77
C LYS A 648 -14.93 -15.64 16.86
N ARG A 649 -14.98 -14.89 17.94
CA ARG A 649 -13.96 -13.87 18.25
C ARG A 649 -12.84 -14.50 19.04
N ARG A 650 -11.60 -14.15 18.69
CA ARG A 650 -10.36 -14.69 19.30
C ARG A 650 -9.29 -13.59 19.43
N ARG A 651 -8.08 -13.97 19.79
CA ARG A 651 -6.88 -13.10 19.77
C ARG A 651 -5.71 -13.90 19.19
N ALA A 652 -4.97 -13.27 18.28
CA ALA A 652 -3.83 -13.92 17.62
C ALA A 652 -2.85 -12.89 17.04
N ASP A 653 -1.65 -13.36 16.73
CA ASP A 653 -0.68 -12.59 15.94
C ASP A 653 -1.14 -12.59 14.48
N VAL A 654 -1.06 -11.45 13.83
CA VAL A 654 -1.62 -11.27 12.48
C VAL A 654 -0.54 -10.74 11.52
N TYR A 655 -0.54 -11.18 10.26
CA TYR A 655 0.50 -10.93 9.25
C TYR A 655 -0.14 -10.61 7.90
N ASP A 656 0.55 -9.84 7.05
CA ASP A 656 0.03 -9.56 5.71
C ASP A 656 1.08 -9.38 4.62
N ILE A 657 0.61 -9.47 3.37
CA ILE A 657 1.42 -9.26 2.18
C ILE A 657 0.71 -8.27 1.25
N THR A 658 1.46 -7.41 0.61
CA THR A 658 0.94 -6.52 -0.42
C THR A 658 1.20 -7.14 -1.79
N VAL A 659 0.15 -7.18 -2.61
CA VAL A 659 0.13 -7.89 -3.90
C VAL A 659 -0.10 -6.88 -5.03
N VAL A 660 0.67 -7.03 -6.10
CA VAL A 660 0.62 -6.18 -7.30
C VAL A 660 -0.74 -6.28 -8.00
N LYS A 661 -1.18 -5.20 -8.64
CA LYS A 661 -2.39 -5.05 -9.46
C LYS A 661 -3.71 -5.16 -8.70
N THR A 662 -4.06 -6.33 -8.20
CA THR A 662 -5.41 -6.58 -7.69
C THR A 662 -5.55 -6.30 -6.20
N HIS A 663 -4.43 -6.15 -5.48
CA HIS A 663 -4.40 -5.93 -4.01
C HIS A 663 -5.22 -6.98 -3.26
N CYS A 664 -5.31 -8.18 -3.83
CA CYS A 664 -5.98 -9.32 -3.21
C CYS A 664 -5.21 -10.61 -3.46
N TYR A 665 -5.39 -11.58 -2.59
CA TYR A 665 -4.67 -12.85 -2.66
C TYR A 665 -5.51 -14.00 -2.12
N ALA A 666 -5.32 -15.19 -2.69
CA ALA A 666 -5.99 -16.40 -2.23
C ALA A 666 -5.20 -17.04 -1.08
N ALA A 667 -5.86 -17.22 0.05
CA ALA A 667 -5.25 -17.80 1.24
C ALA A 667 -6.29 -18.59 2.03
N ALA A 668 -5.95 -19.81 2.46
CA ALA A 668 -6.83 -20.74 3.18
C ALA A 668 -8.18 -20.99 2.49
N GLY A 669 -8.27 -20.72 1.19
CA GLY A 669 -9.49 -20.89 0.40
C GLY A 669 -10.29 -19.59 0.19
N PHE A 670 -9.92 -18.47 0.80
CA PHE A 670 -10.62 -17.17 0.70
C PHE A 670 -9.81 -16.17 -0.13
N ILE A 671 -10.48 -15.15 -0.68
CA ILE A 671 -9.82 -14.02 -1.40
C ILE A 671 -9.85 -12.74 -0.53
N ASN A 672 -8.74 -12.01 -0.38
CA ASN A 672 -8.39 -11.01 0.67
C ASN A 672 -7.78 -9.67 0.17
N HIS A 673 -7.91 -8.47 0.86
CA HIS A 673 -7.55 -7.07 0.35
C HIS A 673 -6.67 -6.11 1.23
N ASN A 674 -6.02 -4.96 0.68
CA ASN A 674 -4.94 -4.11 1.31
C ASN A 674 -4.68 -2.60 0.89
N SER A 675 -3.99 -1.65 1.74
CA SER A 675 -3.54 -0.18 1.50
C SER A 675 -2.27 0.41 2.27
N PHE A 676 -1.59 1.62 2.02
CA PHE A 676 -0.15 1.99 2.37
C PHE A 676 0.17 2.63 3.80
N TRP A 677 0.77 3.85 4.09
CA TRP A 677 1.35 4.23 5.41
C TRP A 677 0.37 4.36 6.56
N HIS A 678 -0.71 5.03 6.37
CA HIS A 678 -1.78 5.13 7.34
C HIS A 678 -2.17 3.70 7.76
N SER A 679 -2.36 2.78 6.82
CA SER A 679 -2.51 1.40 7.14
C SER A 679 -1.19 0.76 7.62
N LYS A 680 -0.01 1.09 7.07
CA LYS A 680 1.26 0.53 7.55
C LYS A 680 1.51 0.84 9.04
N ILE A 681 1.39 2.10 9.46
CA ILE A 681 1.52 2.51 10.87
C ILE A 681 0.40 1.86 11.71
N MET A 682 -0.84 2.00 11.26
CA MET A 682 -1.99 1.47 11.99
C MET A 682 -1.91 -0.04 12.10
N THR A 683 -1.78 -0.74 10.99
CA THR A 683 -1.90 -2.19 10.96
C THR A 683 -0.65 -2.92 11.43
N GLU A 684 0.56 -2.35 11.25
CA GLU A 684 1.78 -3.01 11.71
C GLU A 684 2.03 -2.87 13.21
N ARG A 685 1.64 -1.75 13.83
CA ARG A 685 2.13 -1.44 15.17
C ARG A 685 1.11 -0.81 16.13
N VAL A 686 -0.04 -0.32 15.68
CA VAL A 686 -0.92 0.52 16.51
C VAL A 686 -2.26 -0.13 16.84
N LEU A 687 -2.91 -0.81 15.88
CA LEU A 687 -4.27 -1.31 16.08
C LEU A 687 -4.34 -2.50 17.02
N LYS A 688 -5.30 -2.48 17.93
CA LYS A 688 -5.76 -3.67 18.64
C LYS A 688 -6.73 -4.43 17.71
N ASP A 689 -6.84 -5.73 17.91
CA ASP A 689 -7.62 -6.61 17.02
C ASP A 689 -9.10 -6.20 16.89
N SER A 690 -9.65 -5.54 17.92
CA SER A 690 -11.01 -5.03 17.92
C SER A 690 -11.22 -3.78 17.04
N GLU A 691 -10.14 -3.14 16.63
CA GLU A 691 -10.18 -1.83 15.96
C GLU A 691 -10.06 -1.91 14.45
N VAL A 692 -9.70 -3.07 13.91
CA VAL A 692 -9.31 -3.21 12.49
C VAL A 692 -10.52 -3.21 11.53
N ILE A 693 -11.75 -3.52 11.97
CA ILE A 693 -12.96 -3.50 11.12
C ILE A 693 -13.43 -2.07 10.85
N ASP A 694 -13.57 -1.29 11.90
CA ASP A 694 -13.97 0.10 11.77
C ASP A 694 -12.94 0.85 10.90
N TYR A 695 -11.67 0.46 11.01
CA TYR A 695 -10.59 0.93 10.14
C TYR A 695 -10.86 0.63 8.66
N ALA A 696 -11.22 -0.59 8.30
CA ALA A 696 -11.42 -0.96 6.89
C ALA A 696 -12.64 -0.28 6.28
N ASP A 697 -13.69 -0.07 7.03
CA ASP A 697 -14.87 0.69 6.59
C ASP A 697 -14.53 2.16 6.27
N UNK A 698 -13.76 2.67 6.97
CA UNK A 698 -13.31 3.97 6.83
C UNK A 698 -12.38 4.15 5.72
N HIS A 699 -11.61 3.29 5.66
CA HIS A 699 -10.65 3.30 4.56
C HIS A 699 -11.33 3.05 3.20
N SER A 700 -12.24 2.08 3.13
CA SER A 700 -12.97 1.80 1.89
C SER A 700 -13.85 2.99 1.47
N ALA A 701 -14.46 3.69 2.41
CA ALA A 701 -15.24 4.90 2.13
C ALA A 701 -14.34 6.03 1.58
N VAL A 702 -13.14 6.19 2.15
CA VAL A 702 -12.16 7.19 1.70
C VAL A 702 -11.67 6.90 0.27
N THR A 703 -11.51 5.63 -0.10
CA THR A 703 -10.99 5.25 -1.43
C THR A 703 -12.07 4.99 -2.48
N ALA A 704 -13.35 5.08 -2.13
CA ALA A 704 -14.45 4.90 -3.07
C ALA A 704 -14.40 5.94 -4.21
N SER A 705 -14.64 5.51 -5.45
CA SER A 705 -14.63 6.39 -6.63
C SER A 705 -15.89 6.16 -7.46
N PRO A 706 -16.90 7.02 -7.33
CA PRO A 706 -18.02 6.99 -8.27
C PRO A 706 -17.55 7.25 -9.70
N PRO A 707 -18.22 6.74 -10.72
CA PRO A 707 -17.86 7.00 -12.11
C PRO A 707 -17.75 8.50 -12.40
N GLY A 708 -16.70 8.91 -13.10
CA GLY A 708 -16.48 10.30 -13.48
C GLY A 708 -15.84 11.17 -12.39
N VAL A 709 -15.58 10.63 -11.20
CA VAL A 709 -14.98 11.40 -10.10
C VAL A 709 -13.57 10.88 -9.83
N LEU A 710 -12.59 11.77 -9.88
CA LEU A 710 -11.20 11.45 -9.53
C LEU A 710 -11.04 11.47 -8.01
N ASN A 711 -10.69 10.31 -7.45
CA ASN A 711 -10.39 10.22 -6.02
C ASN A 711 -8.88 10.39 -5.80
N PRO A 712 -8.43 11.49 -5.19
CA PRO A 712 -7.00 11.74 -5.00
C PRO A 712 -6.32 10.71 -4.09
N TYR A 713 -7.01 10.20 -3.07
CA TYR A 713 -6.49 9.16 -2.17
C TYR A 713 -6.13 7.89 -2.95
N LYS A 714 -7.09 7.42 -3.76
CA LYS A 714 -6.94 6.20 -4.56
C LYS A 714 -5.82 6.35 -5.61
N LEU A 715 -5.81 7.45 -6.34
CA LEU A 715 -4.81 7.70 -7.40
C LEU A 715 -3.41 7.83 -6.78
N GLY A 716 -3.26 8.62 -5.73
CA GLY A 716 -1.98 8.83 -5.04
C GLY A 716 -1.42 7.53 -4.50
N LEU A 717 -2.23 6.81 -3.80
CA LEU A 717 -1.86 5.50 -3.25
C LEU A 717 -1.39 4.50 -4.32
N UNK A 718 -2.01 4.43 -5.33
CA UNK A 718 -1.79 3.60 -6.36
C UNK A 718 -0.55 3.86 -7.11
N LEU A 719 -0.33 5.12 -7.26
CA LEU A 719 0.89 5.52 -8.00
C LEU A 719 2.15 5.41 -7.13
N LEU A 720 2.08 5.74 -5.86
CA LEU A 720 3.21 5.55 -4.92
C LEU A 720 3.62 4.07 -4.84
N ARG A 721 2.67 3.16 -4.80
CA ARG A 721 2.95 1.71 -4.81
C ARG A 721 3.64 1.27 -6.10
N ASP A 722 3.17 1.77 -7.23
CA ASP A 722 3.75 1.50 -8.54
C ASP A 722 5.22 1.99 -8.62
N ILE A 723 5.48 3.19 -8.13
CA ILE A 723 6.85 3.76 -8.06
C ILE A 723 7.73 2.87 -7.18
N LYS A 724 7.26 2.51 -5.99
CA LYS A 724 8.02 1.64 -5.08
C LYS A 724 8.39 0.33 -5.79
N GLU A 725 7.41 -0.33 -6.42
CA GLU A 725 7.62 -1.58 -7.14
C GLU A 725 8.64 -1.42 -8.27
N ARG A 726 8.49 -0.39 -9.11
CA ARG A 726 9.41 -0.15 -10.24
C ARG A 726 10.85 0.04 -9.76
N TRP A 727 11.06 0.83 -8.71
CA TRP A 727 12.41 1.09 -8.20
C TRP A 727 12.99 -0.08 -7.42
N ASP A 728 12.17 -0.87 -6.74
CA ASP A 728 12.65 -2.11 -6.11
C ASP A 728 13.12 -3.12 -7.17
N LYS A 729 12.42 -3.21 -8.30
CA LYS A 729 12.71 -4.15 -9.38
C LYS A 729 13.69 -3.62 -10.43
N GLY A 730 14.05 -2.36 -10.40
CA GLY A 730 14.93 -1.74 -11.40
C GLY A 730 14.22 -1.49 -12.74
N ARG A 731 12.90 -1.30 -12.74
CA ARG A 731 12.09 -1.03 -13.94
C ARG A 731 12.11 0.45 -14.30
N PHE A 732 13.30 0.97 -14.59
CA PHE A 732 13.52 2.37 -14.93
C PHE A 732 14.83 2.54 -15.69
N GLY A 733 14.98 3.69 -16.37
CA GLY A 733 16.19 4.05 -17.11
C GLY A 733 16.27 3.42 -18.49
N LYS A 734 17.24 3.89 -19.29
CA LYS A 734 17.38 3.54 -20.70
C LYS A 734 17.31 2.04 -20.99
N GLU A 735 18.03 1.25 -20.21
CA GLU A 735 18.11 -0.20 -20.39
C GLU A 735 16.73 -0.88 -20.35
N TYR A 736 15.90 -0.46 -19.43
CA TYR A 736 14.51 -0.95 -19.31
C TYR A 736 13.59 -0.36 -20.39
N GLU A 737 13.70 0.96 -20.59
CA GLU A 737 12.84 1.69 -21.52
C GLU A 737 13.04 1.22 -22.97
N GLU A 738 14.29 1.00 -23.37
CA GLU A 738 14.68 0.57 -24.73
C GLU A 738 14.55 -0.93 -24.98
N CYS A 739 14.20 -1.72 -23.98
CA CYS A 739 13.97 -3.17 -24.14
C CYS A 739 12.67 -3.42 -24.90
N ASP A 740 12.77 -4.06 -26.06
CA ASP A 740 11.61 -4.39 -26.91
C ASP A 740 10.99 -5.76 -26.59
N ASP A 741 11.63 -6.58 -25.77
CA ASP A 741 11.14 -7.90 -25.37
C ASP A 741 10.14 -7.76 -24.23
N LEU A 742 8.85 -7.93 -24.55
CA LEU A 742 7.75 -7.80 -23.58
C LEU A 742 7.84 -8.86 -22.48
N ALA A 743 8.24 -10.10 -22.83
CA ALA A 743 8.37 -11.17 -21.83
C ALA A 743 9.50 -10.85 -20.83
N LEU A 744 10.62 -10.32 -21.35
CA LEU A 744 11.74 -9.88 -20.51
C LEU A 744 11.34 -8.68 -19.63
N LYS A 745 10.61 -7.72 -20.18
CA LYS A 745 10.09 -6.58 -19.39
C LYS A 745 9.15 -7.01 -18.27
N GLU A 746 8.25 -7.92 -18.55
CA GLU A 746 7.31 -8.46 -17.55
C GLU A 746 8.06 -9.20 -16.43
N ALA A 747 9.11 -9.95 -16.78
CA ALA A 747 9.93 -10.69 -15.82
C ALA A 747 11.03 -9.83 -15.16
N TRP A 748 11.17 -8.56 -15.56
CA TRP A 748 12.27 -7.69 -15.13
C TRP A 748 12.28 -7.48 -13.62
N ASP A 749 13.29 -7.99 -12.95
CA ASP A 749 13.48 -7.79 -11.51
C ASP A 749 14.96 -7.91 -11.15
N LYS A 750 15.60 -6.77 -10.98
CA LYS A 750 17.01 -6.67 -10.57
C LYS A 750 17.16 -6.65 -9.04
N ASN A 751 16.04 -6.67 -8.31
CA ASN A 751 16.00 -6.70 -6.84
C ASN A 751 16.86 -5.60 -6.21
N LEU A 752 16.72 -4.36 -6.67
CA LEU A 752 17.54 -3.24 -6.22
C LEU A 752 17.14 -2.74 -4.81
N GLY A 753 15.88 -2.90 -4.41
CA GLY A 753 15.39 -2.46 -3.10
C GLY A 753 15.38 -0.94 -2.91
N LEU A 754 15.34 -0.17 -4.02
CA LEU A 754 15.43 1.31 -3.98
C LEU A 754 14.06 1.99 -3.83
N GLY A 755 12.98 1.23 -3.78
CA GLY A 755 11.62 1.76 -3.79
C GLY A 755 11.35 2.74 -2.65
N MET A 756 11.70 2.40 -1.41
CA MET A 756 11.46 3.30 -0.26
C MET A 756 12.29 4.59 -0.37
N ALA A 757 13.55 4.49 -0.74
CA ALA A 757 14.40 5.68 -0.95
C ALA A 757 13.80 6.59 -2.03
N LYS A 758 13.27 6.00 -3.11
CA LYS A 758 12.60 6.75 -4.18
C LYS A 758 11.31 7.42 -3.69
N LEU A 759 10.52 6.74 -2.86
CA LEU A 759 9.30 7.33 -2.29
C LEU A 759 9.63 8.57 -1.42
N PHE A 760 10.67 8.50 -0.59
CA PHE A 760 11.10 9.66 0.20
C PHE A 760 11.61 10.79 -0.69
N GLU A 761 12.26 10.49 -1.81
CA GLU A 761 12.67 11.48 -2.82
C GLU A 761 11.43 12.13 -3.46
N VAL A 762 10.46 11.33 -3.91
CA VAL A 762 9.21 11.80 -4.53
C VAL A 762 8.47 12.74 -3.56
N ARG A 763 8.31 12.33 -2.30
CA ARG A 763 7.70 13.14 -1.24
C ARG A 763 8.38 14.51 -1.14
N ARG A 764 9.70 14.55 -1.27
CA ARG A 764 10.49 15.78 -1.08
C ARG A 764 10.37 16.78 -2.22
N ILE A 765 10.31 16.33 -3.48
CA ILE A 765 10.50 17.22 -4.64
C ILE A 765 9.28 17.38 -5.56
N HIS A 766 8.30 16.50 -5.50
CA HIS A 766 7.18 16.54 -6.45
C HIS A 766 5.93 17.23 -5.90
N ASN A 767 5.17 17.84 -6.81
CA ASN A 767 3.77 18.23 -6.63
C ASN A 767 2.91 17.31 -7.52
N ASP A 768 1.60 17.48 -7.53
CA ASP A 768 0.69 16.58 -8.26
C ASP A 768 0.98 16.59 -9.78
N VAL A 769 1.25 17.76 -10.36
CA VAL A 769 1.55 17.88 -11.81
C VAL A 769 2.83 17.08 -12.14
N THR A 770 3.93 17.34 -11.44
CA THR A 770 5.20 16.65 -11.70
C THR A 770 5.14 15.17 -11.30
N PHE A 771 4.36 14.82 -10.28
CA PHE A 771 4.13 13.44 -9.85
C PHE A 771 3.43 12.63 -10.96
N ILE A 772 2.34 13.16 -11.50
CA ILE A 772 1.60 12.51 -12.59
C ILE A 772 2.44 12.50 -13.88
N ASP A 773 3.03 13.64 -14.24
CA ASP A 773 3.80 13.74 -15.49
C ASP A 773 5.00 12.78 -15.51
N THR A 774 5.73 12.69 -14.39
CA THR A 774 6.95 11.88 -14.31
C THR A 774 6.65 10.39 -14.17
N PHE A 775 5.64 10.01 -13.40
CA PHE A 775 5.48 8.63 -12.97
C PHE A 775 4.30 7.88 -13.57
N LEU A 776 3.29 8.58 -14.12
CA LEU A 776 2.15 7.90 -14.76
C LEU A 776 2.61 7.20 -16.04
N THR A 777 2.33 5.91 -16.15
CA THR A 777 2.69 5.10 -17.33
C THR A 777 1.44 4.54 -18.00
N GLU A 778 1.58 4.14 -19.26
CA GLU A 778 0.50 3.48 -20.00
C GLU A 778 0.06 2.20 -19.29
N GLU A 779 1.03 1.43 -18.79
CA GLU A 779 0.76 0.21 -18.03
C GLU A 779 -0.10 0.51 -16.79
N PHE A 780 0.24 1.56 -16.04
CA PHE A 780 -0.50 2.00 -14.86
C PHE A 780 -1.94 2.40 -15.23
N VAL A 781 -2.10 3.21 -16.29
CA VAL A 781 -3.42 3.69 -16.75
C VAL A 781 -4.32 2.50 -17.12
N ARG A 782 -3.77 1.54 -17.85
CA ARG A 782 -4.49 0.31 -18.27
C ARG A 782 -4.90 -0.54 -17.07
N LYS A 783 -3.94 -0.79 -16.17
CA LYS A 783 -4.10 -1.60 -14.96
C LYS A 783 -5.20 -1.04 -14.03
N HIS A 784 -5.23 0.27 -13.86
CA HIS A 784 -6.16 0.93 -12.94
C HIS A 784 -7.43 1.47 -13.63
N LYS A 785 -7.60 1.19 -14.93
CA LYS A 785 -8.79 1.56 -15.73
C LYS A 785 -9.07 3.06 -15.63
N LEU A 786 -8.02 3.88 -15.75
CA LEU A 786 -8.16 5.33 -15.78
C LEU A 786 -8.58 5.73 -17.20
N PHE A 787 -9.85 6.11 -17.35
CA PHE A 787 -10.42 6.45 -18.65
C PHE A 787 -10.95 7.88 -18.60
N VAL A 788 -11.09 8.52 -19.78
CA VAL A 788 -11.77 9.81 -19.87
C VAL A 788 -13.28 9.55 -19.88
N TYR A 789 -13.97 10.16 -18.95
CA TYR A 789 -15.43 10.10 -18.83
C TYR A 789 -16.02 11.46 -19.17
N GLU A 790 -17.13 11.46 -19.92
CA GLU A 790 -17.90 12.68 -20.17
C GLU A 790 -19.37 12.41 -19.85
N PHE A 791 -20.03 13.43 -19.30
CA PHE A 791 -21.44 13.32 -18.95
C PHE A 791 -22.29 13.43 -20.22
N ASN A 792 -23.02 12.38 -20.52
CA ASN A 792 -23.95 12.36 -21.65
C ASN A 792 -25.31 12.89 -21.19
N ARG A 793 -25.69 14.07 -21.66
CA ARG A 793 -26.95 14.72 -21.28
C ARG A 793 -28.20 13.94 -21.74
N TYR A 794 -28.06 13.11 -22.78
CA TYR A 794 -29.19 12.32 -23.33
C TYR A 794 -29.43 11.06 -22.51
N THR A 795 -28.36 10.40 -22.01
CA THR A 795 -28.48 9.18 -21.22
C THR A 795 -28.50 9.46 -19.71
N GLY A 796 -28.12 10.67 -19.29
CA GLY A 796 -28.01 11.04 -17.89
C GLY A 796 -26.89 10.31 -17.15
N ALA A 797 -25.90 9.78 -17.86
CA ALA A 797 -24.83 8.97 -17.30
C ALA A 797 -23.44 9.45 -17.76
N TYR A 798 -22.42 9.10 -16.99
CA TYR A 798 -21.03 9.28 -17.41
C TYR A 798 -20.63 8.12 -18.32
N GLU A 799 -20.14 8.42 -19.50
CA GLU A 799 -19.72 7.46 -20.51
C GLU A 799 -18.21 7.59 -20.79
N ILE A 800 -17.55 6.48 -21.09
CA ILE A 800 -16.12 6.48 -21.43
C ILE A 800 -15.97 7.02 -22.86
N THR A 801 -15.26 8.16 -22.99
CA THR A 801 -15.00 8.78 -24.30
C THR A 801 -13.60 8.46 -24.82
N SER A 802 -12.64 8.13 -23.95
CA SER A 802 -11.31 7.70 -24.38
C SER A 802 -10.65 6.78 -23.37
N ARG A 803 -9.91 5.79 -23.91
CA ARG A 803 -9.04 4.88 -23.14
C ARG A 803 -7.57 5.10 -23.51
N ASN A 804 -7.29 6.02 -24.41
CA ASN A 804 -5.93 6.31 -24.90
C ASN A 804 -5.08 6.95 -23.78
N PHE A 805 -3.88 6.42 -23.56
CA PHE A 805 -2.97 6.87 -22.48
C PHE A 805 -2.66 8.36 -22.55
N GLU A 806 -2.27 8.84 -23.75
CA GLU A 806 -1.92 10.26 -23.91
C GLU A 806 -3.10 11.18 -23.60
N THR A 807 -4.30 10.81 -24.07
CA THR A 807 -5.53 11.57 -23.79
C THR A 807 -5.84 11.60 -22.30
N VAL A 808 -5.72 10.45 -21.61
CA VAL A 808 -5.95 10.34 -20.16
C VAL A 808 -4.92 11.20 -19.41
N LYS A 809 -3.65 11.07 -19.74
CA LYS A 809 -2.56 11.82 -19.10
C LYS A 809 -2.74 13.32 -19.30
N GLN A 810 -3.00 13.76 -20.52
CA GLN A 810 -3.23 15.17 -20.83
C GLN A 810 -4.42 15.74 -20.07
N LYS A 811 -5.51 14.98 -19.97
CA LYS A 811 -6.70 15.40 -19.23
C LYS A 811 -6.39 15.56 -17.73
N LEU A 812 -5.64 14.62 -17.14
CA LEU A 812 -5.22 14.72 -15.74
C LEU A 812 -4.31 15.92 -15.52
N LEU A 813 -3.31 16.10 -16.37
CA LEU A 813 -2.38 17.24 -16.27
C LEU A 813 -3.12 18.57 -16.41
N PHE A 814 -4.07 18.65 -17.34
CA PHE A 814 -4.90 19.83 -17.52
C PHE A 814 -5.67 20.17 -16.24
N LEU A 815 -6.32 19.15 -15.62
CA LEU A 815 -7.09 19.35 -14.39
C LEU A 815 -6.23 19.81 -13.21
N LEU A 816 -4.94 19.44 -13.19
CA LEU A 816 -4.02 19.76 -12.10
C LEU A 816 -3.21 21.03 -12.34
N THR A 817 -2.99 21.41 -13.61
CA THR A 817 -2.20 22.58 -13.96
C THR A 817 -2.88 23.85 -13.40
N ASN A 818 -2.10 24.68 -12.74
CA ASN A 818 -2.56 25.91 -12.07
C ASN A 818 -3.73 25.62 -11.10
N CYS A 819 -3.74 24.42 -10.50
CA CYS A 819 -4.81 23.94 -9.59
C CYS A 819 -6.21 23.98 -10.24
N GLY A 820 -6.27 23.77 -11.54
CA GLY A 820 -7.54 23.84 -12.31
C GLY A 820 -8.10 25.24 -12.51
N ARG A 821 -7.30 26.27 -12.26
CA ARG A 821 -7.71 27.68 -12.38
C ARG A 821 -7.20 28.26 -13.70
N PRO A 822 -7.90 29.27 -14.26
CA PRO A 822 -7.41 29.94 -15.47
C PRO A 822 -6.04 30.60 -15.25
N ILE A 823 -5.21 30.56 -16.27
CA ILE A 823 -3.89 31.24 -16.27
C ILE A 823 -4.05 32.63 -16.89
N ILE A 824 -3.97 33.66 -16.06
CA ILE A 824 -4.18 35.04 -16.46
C ILE A 824 -2.87 35.81 -16.24
N TRP A 825 -2.41 36.51 -17.27
CA TRP A 825 -1.19 37.32 -17.26
C TRP A 825 -1.52 38.80 -17.35
N VAL A 826 -0.84 39.62 -16.57
CA VAL A 826 -0.83 41.07 -16.74
C VAL A 826 0.19 41.36 -17.86
N THR A 827 -0.26 41.84 -19.00
CA THR A 827 0.63 42.10 -20.14
C THR A 827 0.92 43.61 -20.30
N ASP A 828 0.01 44.50 -19.89
CA ASP A 828 0.23 45.93 -19.99
C ASP A 828 -0.62 46.69 -18.95
N GLY A 829 0.02 47.45 -18.07
CA GLY A 829 -0.61 48.29 -17.06
C GLY A 829 -0.78 49.73 -17.55
N ASN A 830 -0.38 50.03 -18.78
CA ASN A 830 -0.51 51.36 -19.38
C ASN A 830 -1.02 51.24 -20.85
N TYR A 831 -1.97 50.35 -21.05
CA TYR A 831 -2.50 50.05 -22.38
C TYR A 831 -3.00 51.35 -23.05
N ARG A 832 -2.56 51.55 -24.28
CA ARG A 832 -2.86 52.77 -25.12
C ARG A 832 -2.35 54.07 -24.50
N ASN A 833 -1.37 53.99 -23.55
CA ASN A 833 -0.86 55.15 -22.79
C ASN A 833 -1.95 55.89 -22.00
N ARG A 834 -2.97 55.15 -21.53
CA ARG A 834 -4.10 55.67 -20.75
C ARG A 834 -4.16 55.16 -19.32
N GLY A 835 -3.14 54.35 -18.93
CA GLY A 835 -3.16 53.69 -17.63
C GLY A 835 -4.22 52.57 -17.56
N GLU A 836 -4.72 52.08 -18.71
CA GLU A 836 -5.66 50.98 -18.75
C GLU A 836 -4.93 49.67 -18.54
N LEU A 837 -5.58 48.70 -17.90
CA LEU A 837 -4.99 47.40 -17.58
C LEU A 837 -5.34 46.38 -18.67
N TYR A 838 -4.34 45.71 -19.23
CA TYR A 838 -4.53 44.69 -20.25
C TYR A 838 -4.06 43.33 -19.74
N LEU A 839 -5.00 42.37 -19.68
CA LEU A 839 -4.81 41.00 -19.22
C LEU A 839 -4.93 40.06 -20.39
N TRP A 840 -4.19 38.97 -20.34
CA TRP A 840 -4.22 37.92 -21.34
C TRP A 840 -4.49 36.58 -20.66
N HIS A 841 -5.55 35.89 -21.13
CA HIS A 841 -5.85 34.52 -20.70
C HIS A 841 -5.10 33.54 -21.58
N GLN A 842 -4.21 32.77 -20.98
CA GLN A 842 -3.53 31.66 -21.67
C GLN A 842 -4.53 30.50 -21.84
N HIS A 843 -5.16 30.45 -23.02
CA HIS A 843 -6.24 29.50 -23.29
C HIS A 843 -5.71 28.12 -23.58
N GLU A 844 -5.98 27.17 -22.66
CA GLU A 844 -5.53 25.79 -22.74
C GLU A 844 -6.63 24.84 -23.25
N GLY A 845 -7.51 25.34 -24.12
CA GLY A 845 -8.59 24.55 -24.74
C GLY A 845 -9.95 24.65 -24.04
N VAL A 846 -10.04 25.38 -22.95
CA VAL A 846 -11.30 25.55 -22.21
C VAL A 846 -11.62 27.05 -22.08
N ASP A 847 -12.79 27.44 -22.54
CA ASP A 847 -13.26 28.85 -22.48
C ASP A 847 -13.53 29.27 -21.04
N LEU A 848 -13.27 30.53 -20.73
CA LEU A 848 -13.67 31.13 -19.46
C LEU A 848 -15.17 31.02 -19.25
N ARG A 849 -15.61 30.82 -18.06
CA ARG A 849 -17.02 30.96 -17.69
C ARG A 849 -17.37 32.45 -17.75
N TRP A 850 -18.13 32.81 -18.76
CA TRP A 850 -18.26 34.21 -19.21
C TRP A 850 -18.87 35.13 -18.16
N ASP A 851 -19.90 34.66 -17.46
CA ASP A 851 -20.54 35.38 -16.35
C ASP A 851 -19.53 35.73 -15.25
N TYR A 852 -18.71 34.74 -14.84
CA TYR A 852 -17.67 34.95 -13.85
C TYR A 852 -16.54 35.84 -14.36
N ALA A 853 -16.16 35.71 -15.62
CA ALA A 853 -15.13 36.55 -16.25
C ALA A 853 -15.53 38.02 -16.22
N VAL A 854 -16.77 38.33 -16.56
CA VAL A 854 -17.33 39.71 -16.55
C VAL A 854 -17.27 40.27 -15.12
N GLU A 855 -17.78 39.52 -14.13
CA GLU A 855 -17.84 40.03 -12.75
C GLU A 855 -16.43 40.17 -12.14
N THR A 856 -15.51 39.24 -12.46
CA THR A 856 -14.11 39.33 -12.00
C THR A 856 -13.45 40.59 -12.59
N LEU A 857 -13.65 40.88 -13.86
CA LEU A 857 -13.09 42.10 -14.50
C LEU A 857 -13.68 43.36 -13.88
N LYS A 858 -14.96 43.39 -13.53
CA LYS A 858 -15.59 44.52 -12.82
C LYS A 858 -14.93 44.73 -11.45
N ASN A 859 -14.62 43.64 -10.75
CA ASN A 859 -13.93 43.71 -9.46
C ASN A 859 -12.49 44.23 -9.61
N ILE A 860 -11.77 43.74 -10.64
CA ILE A 860 -10.43 44.27 -10.97
C ILE A 860 -10.51 45.77 -11.35
N TYR A 861 -11.53 46.18 -12.12
CA TYR A 861 -11.75 47.60 -12.44
C TYR A 861 -11.92 48.43 -11.14
N THR A 862 -12.66 47.91 -10.17
CA THR A 862 -12.86 48.61 -8.87
C THR A 862 -11.54 48.82 -8.16
N LEU A 863 -10.61 47.89 -8.24
CA LEU A 863 -9.27 47.99 -7.65
C LEU A 863 -8.36 48.93 -8.47
N TRP A 864 -8.37 48.77 -9.80
CA TRP A 864 -7.49 49.47 -10.72
C TRP A 864 -7.96 50.93 -10.99
N LYS A 865 -9.28 51.17 -10.93
CA LYS A 865 -9.97 52.47 -11.15
C LYS A 865 -9.81 53.04 -12.55
N ARG A 866 -9.44 52.21 -13.54
CA ARG A 866 -9.35 52.53 -14.96
C ARG A 866 -9.79 51.31 -15.76
N PRO A 867 -10.12 51.47 -17.06
CA PRO A 867 -10.59 50.37 -17.89
C PRO A 867 -9.67 49.15 -17.83
N VAL A 868 -10.27 47.97 -17.80
CA VAL A 868 -9.58 46.65 -17.72
C VAL A 868 -10.04 45.80 -18.90
N HIS A 869 -9.11 45.22 -19.56
CA HIS A 869 -9.34 44.47 -20.79
C HIS A 869 -8.80 43.04 -20.61
N UNK A 870 -9.31 41.94 -21.09
CA UNK A 870 -9.02 40.63 -21.03
C UNK A 870 -9.08 40.11 -22.40
N GLU A 871 -8.06 39.73 -22.85
CA GLU A 871 -8.02 39.04 -24.14
C GLU A 871 -8.11 37.55 -23.91
N THR A 872 -8.97 36.83 -24.64
CA THR A 872 -9.17 35.39 -24.49
C THR A 872 -9.66 34.78 -25.80
N ILE A 873 -9.86 33.46 -25.82
CA ILE A 873 -10.59 32.76 -26.90
C ILE A 873 -11.95 32.35 -26.33
N LYS A 874 -13.00 32.63 -27.10
CA LYS A 874 -14.39 32.27 -26.80
C LYS A 874 -15.02 31.69 -28.05
N ASN A 875 -15.51 30.44 -27.94
CA ASN A 875 -16.11 29.74 -29.09
C ASN A 875 -15.15 29.71 -30.31
N ARG A 876 -13.86 29.45 -30.08
CA ARG A 876 -12.80 29.39 -31.09
C ARG A 876 -12.45 30.72 -31.78
N ARG A 877 -12.92 31.87 -31.23
CA ARG A 877 -12.60 33.19 -31.73
C ARG A 877 -11.84 34.00 -30.69
N ARG A 878 -10.83 34.76 -31.14
CA ARG A 878 -10.15 35.69 -30.24
C ARG A 878 -11.11 36.83 -29.93
N VAL A 879 -11.30 37.11 -28.67
CA VAL A 879 -12.18 38.18 -28.19
C VAL A 879 -11.48 39.01 -27.13
N ARG A 880 -11.82 40.28 -27.11
CA ARG A 880 -11.42 41.19 -26.03
C ARG A 880 -12.65 41.59 -25.23
N LEU A 881 -12.67 41.24 -23.97
CA LEU A 881 -13.69 41.68 -23.02
C LEU A 881 -13.14 42.91 -22.30
N SER A 882 -13.87 44.04 -22.37
CA SER A 882 -13.44 45.31 -21.82
C SER A 882 -14.48 45.83 -20.84
N VAL A 883 -14.02 46.25 -19.68
CA VAL A 883 -14.83 46.91 -18.64
C VAL A 883 -14.34 48.34 -18.52
N TYR A 884 -15.16 49.29 -18.95
CA TYR A 884 -14.87 50.72 -18.91
C TYR A 884 -15.39 51.38 -17.62
N ASP A 885 -16.47 50.83 -17.07
CA ASP A 885 -17.01 51.10 -15.75
C ASP A 885 -17.93 49.91 -15.36
N ARG A 886 -18.48 49.88 -14.15
CA ARG A 886 -19.28 48.74 -13.67
C ARG A 886 -20.51 48.41 -14.55
N ASP A 887 -21.04 49.43 -15.26
CA ASP A 887 -22.24 49.23 -16.07
C ASP A 887 -21.92 49.11 -17.57
N ARG A 888 -20.71 49.50 -17.98
CA ARG A 888 -20.29 49.50 -19.38
C ARG A 888 -19.26 48.41 -19.66
N VAL A 889 -19.78 47.29 -20.14
CA VAL A 889 -18.98 46.11 -20.52
C VAL A 889 -19.12 45.96 -22.06
N GLN A 890 -18.01 45.71 -22.71
CA GLN A 890 -17.97 45.57 -24.17
C GLN A 890 -17.18 44.32 -24.57
N GLU A 891 -17.73 43.55 -25.50
CA GLU A 891 -17.06 42.41 -26.12
C GLU A 891 -16.72 42.76 -27.56
N GLU A 892 -15.47 42.53 -27.95
CA GLU A 892 -14.99 42.82 -29.31
C GLU A 892 -14.25 41.58 -29.83
N VAL A 893 -14.58 41.14 -31.04
CA VAL A 893 -13.87 40.07 -31.75
C VAL A 893 -12.60 40.70 -32.36
N LEU A 894 -11.43 40.10 -32.09
CA LEU A 894 -10.11 40.57 -32.53
C LEU A 894 -9.70 39.93 -33.87
#